data_8fc9b7840b261496d58612eb3673bb1a
#
_entry.id   8fc9b7840b261496d58612eb3673bb1a
#
_cell.length_a   1.000
_cell.length_b   1.000
_cell.length_c   1.000
_cell.angle_alpha   90.00
_cell.angle_beta   90.00
_cell.angle_gamma   90.00
#
_symmetry.space_group_name_H-M   'P 1'
#
loop_
_entity.id
_entity.type
_entity.pdbx_description
1 polymer ?
#
loop_
_entity_poly.entity_id
_entity_poly.type
_entity_poly.pdbx_seq_one_letter_code
_entity_poly.pdbx_strand_id
1 'polypeptide(L)'
;MTGKEARALKKGDHLYLIDGSGYLFRAYHALPPLSRKSDGLPTGAVSGYCNMLWKLLEDSKNGEKPSHIAVIFDAGKITFRNDFYPEYKANRPEPPEDLIPQFPLVRDATRAFGVACVEEKGFEADDLIATYTRLARELGARVTIISSDKDLMQLVDDGVVEMLDPVRNRRIGPAEVMEKFGVAPGKVVEVQALTGDSIDNVPGVRGIGVKTAAELINQYGDLETLLQRAGEIKQPKRRETLIENADKARLSLRLVTLDQNAKFPLPLSEMDVREPDPTTLIAFLKAMEFSALTRRAASHYGVEDTDSILPDAGAGVAAATAIPATTSKAAVQPVEKPSGAPASAGPGAVMDRGELLKPIDHDRYETVTTLDRLDHWIARAREEGAVCVDTETTSLDAMQAVLCGVSLAVAPNEACYIPCGHNGGGGLDLGGSGTTEQLPEKAMLSRLKPLLEDEGVLKIAQNLKYDYLVLLQRGIRIAPFDDTMLISYVLEATLHGHGMDELSELYLGHKPIAFADVAGKGKQKVTFDCVPVKEATRYSAEDADVTLRLYRLLKPRLAAEGRLTVYETLERPLVPVLADMEQAGISIDTGVLQKLSHDFAIQMTALEGDIHKLAGEKFNIGSPKQLGDVLFGKFSLPGGRKTKTGAWSTDADMLEDLAAQGHDIAKKVLDWRQLSKLRGTYTDALPGYVNPQTGRVHTSYAMASTSTGRLASTDPNLQNIPIRTEEGRRIRTAFIAQQGHLLVSADYSQIELRLLAHIAGIEALRNAFADGLDIHAMTASEIFGVPVKGMPSEIRRRAKAINFGIIYGISAFGLANQLGIARGEADEYIKKYFQRFPGIRDYMEETKAFAREHGYVETLFGRRVHIREITSKYPGLRGGAERAAINAPIQGTAADIIRRAMIRLPPALAKKKLNARMLLQVHDELVIEAPENKADTVSAAARTVMEGASLPVLQLSVPLVVEARAAKNWDEAH
;
A
#
# COMPACT_ATOMS: atom_id res chain seq x y z
N MET A 1 -9.45 38.16 29.03
CA MET A 1 -10.67 38.18 28.24
C MET A 1 -10.92 39.63 27.76
N THR A 2 -10.46 39.97 26.57
CA THR A 2 -10.87 41.22 25.90
C THR A 2 -11.96 40.80 24.89
N GLY A 3 -13.23 40.95 25.34
CA GLY A 3 -14.39 40.64 24.53
C GLY A 3 -14.51 41.56 23.34
N LYS A 4 -14.13 41.09 22.16
CA LYS A 4 -14.69 41.66 20.93
C LYS A 4 -16.16 41.27 20.90
N GLU A 5 -17.05 42.29 20.82
CA GLU A 5 -18.46 42.05 20.58
C GLU A 5 -18.66 41.22 19.32
N ALA A 6 -19.58 40.24 19.38
CA ALA A 6 -19.92 39.36 18.28
C ALA A 6 -20.32 40.18 17.05
N ARG A 7 -19.72 39.92 15.91
CA ARG A 7 -19.96 40.69 14.67
C ARG A 7 -21.21 40.19 13.97
N ALA A 8 -22.22 41.01 13.83
CA ALA A 8 -23.42 40.70 13.08
C ALA A 8 -23.11 40.53 11.57
N LEU A 9 -23.66 39.46 10.94
CA LEU A 9 -23.61 39.26 9.50
C LEU A 9 -24.40 40.37 8.78
N LYS A 10 -23.84 40.94 7.74
CA LYS A 10 -24.44 42.05 6.98
C LYS A 10 -24.24 41.88 5.47
N LYS A 11 -24.92 42.73 4.70
CA LYS A 11 -24.82 42.75 3.24
C LYS A 11 -23.35 42.83 2.78
N GLY A 12 -22.99 41.94 1.87
CA GLY A 12 -21.63 41.80 1.31
C GLY A 12 -20.67 40.96 2.12
N ASP A 13 -21.05 40.49 3.32
CA ASP A 13 -20.29 39.49 4.08
C ASP A 13 -20.37 38.15 3.41
N HIS A 14 -19.47 37.22 3.82
CA HIS A 14 -19.38 35.88 3.28
C HIS A 14 -19.46 34.84 4.40
N LEU A 15 -20.46 33.96 4.36
CA LEU A 15 -20.68 32.87 5.30
C LEU A 15 -20.19 31.53 4.70
N TYR A 16 -19.35 30.79 5.45
CA TYR A 16 -18.99 29.40 5.13
C TYR A 16 -19.75 28.45 6.03
N LEU A 17 -20.46 27.49 5.43
CA LEU A 17 -21.21 26.43 6.11
C LEU A 17 -20.58 25.09 5.74
N ILE A 18 -20.04 24.41 6.74
CA ILE A 18 -19.33 23.13 6.55
C ILE A 18 -20.21 21.99 7.02
N ASP A 19 -20.46 21.02 6.17
CA ASP A 19 -21.05 19.73 6.53
C ASP A 19 -20.03 18.93 7.37
N GLY A 20 -20.20 18.96 8.68
CA GLY A 20 -19.31 18.32 9.65
C GLY A 20 -19.37 16.80 9.60
N SER A 21 -20.56 16.25 9.34
CA SER A 21 -20.76 14.80 9.19
C SER A 21 -20.01 14.29 7.97
N GLY A 22 -20.13 14.96 6.82
CA GLY A 22 -19.38 14.64 5.61
C GLY A 22 -17.85 14.73 5.79
N TYR A 23 -17.37 15.74 6.54
CA TYR A 23 -15.95 15.88 6.88
C TYR A 23 -15.44 14.74 7.77
N LEU A 24 -16.21 14.36 8.79
CA LEU A 24 -15.83 13.27 9.72
C LEU A 24 -15.74 11.93 9.00
N PHE A 25 -16.78 11.53 8.24
CA PHE A 25 -16.76 10.27 7.50
C PHE A 25 -15.62 10.22 6.48
N ARG A 26 -15.34 11.33 5.83
CA ARG A 26 -14.20 11.44 4.93
C ARG A 26 -12.86 11.24 5.64
N ALA A 27 -12.66 11.88 6.80
CA ALA A 27 -11.46 11.74 7.61
C ALA A 27 -11.25 10.29 8.06
N TYR A 28 -12.32 9.64 8.47
CA TYR A 28 -12.34 8.23 8.88
C TYR A 28 -11.86 7.29 7.77
N HIS A 29 -12.36 7.47 6.55
CA HIS A 29 -11.98 6.61 5.42
C HIS A 29 -10.65 6.99 4.74
N ALA A 30 -10.06 8.13 5.07
CA ALA A 30 -8.82 8.61 4.46
C ALA A 30 -7.54 8.20 5.19
N LEU A 31 -7.64 7.84 6.48
CA LEU A 31 -6.51 7.49 7.33
C LEU A 31 -6.65 6.04 7.84
N PRO A 32 -5.51 5.37 8.09
CA PRO A 32 -5.54 4.11 8.81
C PRO A 32 -6.09 4.31 10.23
N PRO A 33 -6.60 3.24 10.89
CA PRO A 33 -6.99 3.31 12.28
C PRO A 33 -5.86 3.83 13.16
N LEU A 34 -6.10 4.92 13.87
CA LEU A 34 -5.18 5.51 14.85
C LEU A 34 -5.90 5.57 16.19
N SER A 35 -5.18 5.24 17.26
CA SER A 35 -5.69 5.32 18.63
C SER A 35 -4.76 6.11 19.52
N ARG A 36 -5.32 6.73 20.55
CA ARG A 36 -4.56 7.41 21.59
C ARG A 36 -3.78 6.37 22.41
N LYS A 37 -2.50 6.62 22.67
CA LYS A 37 -1.62 5.62 23.30
C LYS A 37 -1.93 5.42 24.78
N SER A 38 -2.40 6.48 25.44
CA SER A 38 -2.64 6.46 26.88
C SER A 38 -3.79 5.55 27.30
N ASP A 39 -4.83 5.36 26.46
CA ASP A 39 -6.05 4.65 26.81
C ASP A 39 -6.69 3.86 25.66
N GLY A 40 -6.06 3.85 24.48
CA GLY A 40 -6.57 3.13 23.31
C GLY A 40 -7.77 3.78 22.61
N LEU A 41 -8.17 5.01 22.99
CA LEU A 41 -9.30 5.70 22.39
C LEU A 41 -9.05 5.92 20.89
N PRO A 42 -9.95 5.47 19.98
CA PRO A 42 -9.82 5.73 18.55
C PRO A 42 -9.83 7.23 18.24
N THR A 43 -8.83 7.73 17.51
CA THR A 43 -8.65 9.15 17.20
C THR A 43 -8.29 9.42 15.73
N GLY A 44 -8.28 8.40 14.87
CA GLY A 44 -7.89 8.52 13.47
C GLY A 44 -8.74 9.52 12.69
N ALA A 45 -10.06 9.44 12.82
CA ALA A 45 -10.99 10.37 12.18
C ALA A 45 -10.84 11.79 12.72
N VAL A 46 -10.63 11.95 14.04
CA VAL A 46 -10.37 13.26 14.68
C VAL A 46 -9.10 13.88 14.13
N SER A 47 -8.02 13.10 13.99
CA SER A 47 -6.75 13.57 13.42
C SER A 47 -6.92 14.06 11.98
N GLY A 48 -7.61 13.27 11.15
CA GLY A 48 -7.92 13.64 9.77
C GLY A 48 -8.78 14.89 9.68
N TYR A 49 -9.81 14.97 10.51
CA TYR A 49 -10.70 16.11 10.62
C TYR A 49 -9.94 17.40 11.00
N CYS A 50 -9.08 17.36 12.04
CA CYS A 50 -8.26 18.49 12.44
C CYS A 50 -7.35 18.98 11.30
N ASN A 51 -6.73 18.08 10.57
CA ASN A 51 -5.89 18.42 9.42
C ASN A 51 -6.68 19.07 8.28
N MET A 52 -7.89 18.58 8.01
CA MET A 52 -8.78 19.15 6.97
C MET A 52 -9.29 20.53 7.38
N LEU A 53 -9.71 20.70 8.63
CA LEU A 53 -10.18 21.98 9.14
C LEU A 53 -9.05 23.03 9.20
N TRP A 54 -7.86 22.62 9.66
CA TRP A 54 -6.67 23.48 9.62
C TRP A 54 -6.39 23.98 8.22
N LYS A 55 -6.36 23.06 7.24
CA LYS A 55 -6.10 23.41 5.85
C LYS A 55 -7.15 24.39 5.29
N LEU A 56 -8.43 24.16 5.57
CA LEU A 56 -9.50 25.07 5.14
C LEU A 56 -9.32 26.47 5.70
N LEU A 57 -8.97 26.58 6.98
CA LEU A 57 -8.72 27.87 7.63
C LEU A 57 -7.47 28.58 7.07
N GLU A 58 -6.41 27.84 6.71
CA GLU A 58 -5.23 28.43 6.04
C GLU A 58 -5.53 28.85 4.60
N ASP A 59 -6.19 28.00 3.81
CA ASP A 59 -6.54 28.31 2.41
C ASP A 59 -7.47 29.52 2.35
N SER A 60 -8.37 29.69 3.32
CA SER A 60 -9.24 30.87 3.42
C SER A 60 -8.50 32.17 3.81
N LYS A 61 -7.30 32.08 4.43
CA LYS A 61 -6.46 33.26 4.69
C LYS A 61 -5.78 33.80 3.42
N ASN A 62 -5.52 32.92 2.45
CA ASN A 62 -4.80 33.20 1.20
C ASN A 62 -5.73 33.46 0.00
N GLY A 63 -7.05 33.25 0.14
CA GLY A 63 -8.07 33.39 -0.89
C GLY A 63 -9.21 34.37 -0.48
N GLU A 64 -10.45 34.06 -0.89
CA GLU A 64 -11.65 34.76 -0.40
C GLU A 64 -11.87 34.43 1.06
N LYS A 65 -11.70 35.43 1.94
CA LYS A 65 -11.86 35.26 3.39
C LYS A 65 -13.33 35.24 3.77
N PRO A 66 -13.82 34.17 4.45
CA PRO A 66 -15.14 34.26 5.07
C PRO A 66 -15.12 35.26 6.21
N SER A 67 -16.23 35.94 6.40
CA SER A 67 -16.46 36.76 7.58
C SER A 67 -17.06 35.94 8.73
N HIS A 68 -17.82 34.92 8.37
CA HIS A 68 -18.47 33.98 9.28
C HIS A 68 -18.25 32.55 8.82
N ILE A 69 -18.14 31.62 9.77
CA ILE A 69 -17.88 30.19 9.51
C ILE A 69 -18.55 29.33 10.59
N ALA A 70 -19.20 28.25 10.17
CA ALA A 70 -19.75 27.25 11.07
C ALA A 70 -19.57 25.83 10.52
N VAL A 71 -19.39 24.87 11.43
CA VAL A 71 -19.49 23.44 11.13
C VAL A 71 -20.80 22.92 11.71
N ILE A 72 -21.57 22.26 10.87
CA ILE A 72 -22.90 21.77 11.19
C ILE A 72 -22.90 20.26 11.22
N PHE A 73 -23.40 19.67 12.32
CA PHE A 73 -23.42 18.21 12.54
C PHE A 73 -24.85 17.70 12.68
N ASP A 74 -25.05 16.44 12.34
CA ASP A 74 -26.26 15.70 12.70
C ASP A 74 -26.28 15.45 14.21
N ALA A 75 -27.38 15.81 14.88
CA ALA A 75 -27.54 15.58 16.31
C ALA A 75 -28.00 14.16 16.67
N GLY A 76 -28.48 13.39 15.70
CA GLY A 76 -28.95 12.01 15.88
C GLY A 76 -29.54 11.41 14.62
N LYS A 77 -30.03 10.17 14.72
CA LYS A 77 -30.56 9.40 13.58
C LYS A 77 -32.03 9.71 13.26
N ILE A 78 -32.81 10.14 14.25
CA ILE A 78 -34.25 10.36 14.11
C ILE A 78 -34.52 11.82 13.84
N THR A 79 -35.23 12.11 12.76
CA THR A 79 -35.59 13.45 12.32
C THR A 79 -37.10 13.56 12.10
N PHE A 80 -37.62 14.75 11.88
CA PHE A 80 -39.04 14.96 11.58
C PHE A 80 -39.54 14.17 10.35
N ARG A 81 -38.62 13.72 9.46
CA ARG A 81 -38.94 12.88 8.31
C ARG A 81 -39.43 11.50 8.73
N ASN A 82 -38.90 10.99 9.84
CA ASN A 82 -39.32 9.70 10.39
C ASN A 82 -40.76 9.71 10.94
N ASP A 83 -41.30 10.91 11.30
CA ASP A 83 -42.66 11.05 11.78
C ASP A 83 -43.70 10.69 10.71
N PHE A 84 -43.41 10.97 9.43
CA PHE A 84 -44.34 10.69 8.34
C PHE A 84 -43.83 9.57 7.39
N TYR A 85 -42.58 9.16 7.51
CA TYR A 85 -42.00 8.01 6.81
C TYR A 85 -40.98 7.29 7.71
N PRO A 86 -41.42 6.34 8.55
CA PRO A 86 -40.60 5.63 9.52
C PRO A 86 -39.42 4.89 8.90
N GLU A 87 -39.53 4.50 7.62
CA GLU A 87 -38.49 3.77 6.90
C GLU A 87 -37.38 4.70 6.36
N TYR A 88 -37.49 6.01 6.55
CA TYR A 88 -36.46 6.96 6.10
C TYR A 88 -35.10 6.64 6.74
N LYS A 89 -34.08 6.46 5.92
CA LYS A 89 -32.71 6.08 6.33
C LYS A 89 -32.59 4.73 7.08
N ALA A 90 -33.64 3.92 7.11
CA ALA A 90 -33.61 2.60 7.79
C ALA A 90 -32.57 1.63 7.19
N ASN A 91 -32.20 1.84 5.94
CA ASN A 91 -31.19 1.02 5.23
C ASN A 91 -29.73 1.44 5.51
N ARG A 92 -29.51 2.54 6.25
CA ARG A 92 -28.15 2.98 6.58
C ARG A 92 -27.55 2.05 7.65
N PRO A 93 -26.36 1.48 7.42
CA PRO A 93 -25.68 0.69 8.44
C PRO A 93 -25.34 1.55 9.67
N GLU A 94 -25.22 0.93 10.83
CA GLU A 94 -24.67 1.57 12.00
C GLU A 94 -23.24 2.08 11.72
N PRO A 95 -22.84 3.23 12.29
CA PRO A 95 -21.45 3.66 12.23
C PRO A 95 -20.51 2.61 12.80
N PRO A 96 -19.29 2.46 12.25
CA PRO A 96 -18.27 1.58 12.84
C PRO A 96 -18.08 1.86 14.33
N GLU A 97 -17.85 0.80 15.11
CA GLU A 97 -17.74 0.91 16.58
C GLU A 97 -16.61 1.85 17.02
N ASP A 98 -15.50 1.85 16.28
CA ASP A 98 -14.34 2.72 16.52
C ASP A 98 -14.57 4.18 16.08
N LEU A 99 -15.60 4.46 15.27
CA LEU A 99 -15.99 5.82 14.89
C LEU A 99 -16.93 6.46 15.93
N ILE A 100 -17.76 5.67 16.62
CA ILE A 100 -18.75 6.18 17.57
C ILE A 100 -18.14 7.10 18.64
N PRO A 101 -17.04 6.73 19.33
CA PRO A 101 -16.41 7.60 20.33
C PRO A 101 -15.78 8.87 19.72
N GLN A 102 -15.58 8.93 18.41
CA GLN A 102 -14.96 10.07 17.74
C GLN A 102 -15.96 11.19 17.39
N PHE A 103 -17.29 10.92 17.41
CA PHE A 103 -18.31 11.96 17.15
C PHE A 103 -18.25 13.13 18.14
N PRO A 104 -18.20 12.93 19.48
CA PRO A 104 -18.04 14.05 20.40
C PRO A 104 -16.69 14.77 20.24
N LEU A 105 -15.61 14.01 19.96
CA LEU A 105 -14.27 14.57 19.85
C LEU A 105 -14.10 15.53 18.67
N VAL A 106 -14.78 15.32 17.54
CA VAL A 106 -14.73 16.28 16.42
C VAL A 106 -15.49 17.56 16.71
N ARG A 107 -16.52 17.50 17.56
CA ARG A 107 -17.20 18.71 18.05
C ARG A 107 -16.29 19.50 18.98
N ASP A 108 -15.58 18.83 19.86
CA ASP A 108 -14.58 19.45 20.74
C ASP A 108 -13.41 20.03 19.92
N ALA A 109 -12.95 19.31 18.90
CA ALA A 109 -11.97 19.82 17.94
C ALA A 109 -12.46 21.10 17.27
N THR A 110 -13.71 21.13 16.78
CA THR A 110 -14.28 22.30 16.10
C THR A 110 -14.25 23.52 17.03
N ARG A 111 -14.66 23.37 18.30
CA ARG A 111 -14.63 24.42 19.32
C ARG A 111 -13.21 24.87 19.64
N ALA A 112 -12.27 23.91 19.78
CA ALA A 112 -10.86 24.21 20.02
C ALA A 112 -10.22 25.02 18.89
N PHE A 113 -10.66 24.81 17.64
CA PHE A 113 -10.27 25.62 16.49
C PHE A 113 -10.95 26.99 16.43
N GLY A 114 -11.79 27.35 17.40
CA GLY A 114 -12.49 28.62 17.44
C GLY A 114 -13.63 28.77 16.43
N VAL A 115 -14.08 27.65 15.85
CA VAL A 115 -15.15 27.61 14.85
C VAL A 115 -16.49 27.29 15.50
N ALA A 116 -17.54 27.94 15.06
CA ALA A 116 -18.90 27.69 15.52
C ALA A 116 -19.30 26.23 15.21
N CYS A 117 -19.78 25.53 16.26
CA CYS A 117 -20.21 24.12 16.17
C CYS A 117 -21.71 24.07 16.40
N VAL A 118 -22.47 23.63 15.38
CA VAL A 118 -23.93 23.69 15.37
C VAL A 118 -24.53 22.31 15.18
N GLU A 119 -25.53 21.97 16.00
CA GLU A 119 -26.38 20.79 15.86
C GLU A 119 -27.74 21.03 16.50
N GLU A 120 -28.82 20.45 16.02
CA GLU A 120 -30.17 20.57 16.60
C GLU A 120 -30.92 19.25 16.48
N LYS A 121 -31.49 18.77 17.58
CA LYS A 121 -32.24 17.50 17.60
C LYS A 121 -33.49 17.58 16.75
N GLY A 122 -33.78 16.52 16.00
CA GLY A 122 -34.97 16.42 15.14
C GLY A 122 -34.76 16.98 13.72
N PHE A 123 -33.62 17.60 13.43
CA PHE A 123 -33.23 18.10 12.11
C PHE A 123 -31.92 17.47 11.66
N GLU A 124 -31.75 17.41 10.35
CA GLU A 124 -30.46 17.00 9.75
C GLU A 124 -29.53 18.20 9.58
N ALA A 125 -28.22 17.93 9.47
CA ALA A 125 -27.25 18.99 9.17
C ALA A 125 -27.67 19.78 7.91
N ASP A 126 -28.19 19.11 6.89
CA ASP A 126 -28.60 19.72 5.63
C ASP A 126 -29.76 20.71 5.79
N ASP A 127 -30.73 20.42 6.70
CA ASP A 127 -31.85 21.34 7.01
C ASP A 127 -31.34 22.59 7.71
N LEU A 128 -30.37 22.43 8.63
CA LEU A 128 -29.73 23.58 9.29
C LEU A 128 -28.91 24.42 8.30
N ILE A 129 -28.15 23.77 7.40
CA ILE A 129 -27.39 24.44 6.31
C ILE A 129 -28.38 25.21 5.43
N ALA A 130 -29.52 24.60 5.05
CA ALA A 130 -30.55 25.28 4.25
C ALA A 130 -31.16 26.48 4.97
N THR A 131 -31.44 26.35 6.27
CA THR A 131 -32.00 27.45 7.10
C THR A 131 -31.00 28.61 7.23
N TYR A 132 -29.72 28.32 7.55
CA TYR A 132 -28.71 29.39 7.65
C TYR A 132 -28.41 30.01 6.29
N THR A 133 -28.47 29.25 5.20
CA THR A 133 -28.33 29.80 3.84
C THR A 133 -29.42 30.77 3.51
N ARG A 134 -30.71 30.49 3.84
CA ARG A 134 -31.82 31.39 3.66
C ARG A 134 -31.65 32.66 4.49
N LEU A 135 -31.34 32.53 5.77
CA LEU A 135 -31.14 33.69 6.68
C LEU A 135 -29.98 34.60 6.19
N ALA A 136 -28.87 34.03 5.73
CA ALA A 136 -27.76 34.80 5.19
C ALA A 136 -28.14 35.54 3.90
N ARG A 137 -28.89 34.89 3.00
CA ARG A 137 -29.42 35.51 1.76
C ARG A 137 -30.35 36.72 2.05
N GLU A 138 -31.23 36.57 3.02
CA GLU A 138 -32.13 37.66 3.45
C GLU A 138 -31.37 38.90 3.95
N LEU A 139 -30.18 38.68 4.53
CA LEU A 139 -29.29 39.76 4.96
C LEU A 139 -28.39 40.30 3.81
N GLY A 140 -28.45 39.69 2.62
CA GLY A 140 -27.66 40.07 1.45
C GLY A 140 -26.18 39.59 1.54
N ALA A 141 -25.88 38.56 2.33
CA ALA A 141 -24.58 37.94 2.41
C ALA A 141 -24.42 36.83 1.35
N ARG A 142 -23.20 36.54 0.95
CA ARG A 142 -22.85 35.40 0.12
C ARG A 142 -22.66 34.14 1.01
N VAL A 143 -22.94 32.96 0.45
CA VAL A 143 -22.78 31.71 1.16
C VAL A 143 -21.97 30.73 0.32
N THR A 144 -20.97 30.11 0.93
CA THR A 144 -20.29 28.93 0.38
C THR A 144 -20.59 27.72 1.27
N ILE A 145 -21.29 26.73 0.71
CA ILE A 145 -21.58 25.46 1.36
C ILE A 145 -20.44 24.48 1.04
N ILE A 146 -19.76 23.97 2.07
CA ILE A 146 -18.63 23.05 1.92
C ILE A 146 -19.10 21.62 2.20
N SER A 147 -19.52 20.94 1.17
CA SER A 147 -19.99 19.55 1.18
C SER A 147 -19.89 18.91 -0.20
N SER A 148 -19.79 17.60 -0.24
CA SER A 148 -19.91 16.80 -1.48
C SER A 148 -21.33 16.22 -1.67
N ASP A 149 -22.25 16.54 -0.74
CA ASP A 149 -23.63 16.04 -0.82
C ASP A 149 -24.38 16.68 -1.99
N LYS A 150 -25.01 15.82 -2.77
CA LYS A 150 -25.81 16.24 -3.94
C LYS A 150 -27.12 16.92 -3.56
N ASP A 151 -27.61 16.64 -2.37
CA ASP A 151 -28.90 17.12 -1.92
C ASP A 151 -28.88 18.62 -1.58
N LEU A 152 -27.72 19.12 -1.17
CA LEU A 152 -27.45 20.55 -0.97
C LEU A 152 -27.37 21.35 -2.29
N MET A 153 -27.32 20.71 -3.44
CA MET A 153 -27.29 21.39 -4.76
C MET A 153 -28.62 22.13 -5.06
N GLN A 154 -29.70 21.78 -4.37
CA GLN A 154 -30.98 22.50 -4.45
C GLN A 154 -30.88 23.95 -3.92
N LEU A 155 -29.87 24.29 -3.11
CA LEU A 155 -29.63 25.58 -2.48
C LEU A 155 -28.79 26.52 -3.33
N VAL A 156 -28.14 26.04 -4.38
CA VAL A 156 -27.25 26.83 -5.25
C VAL A 156 -28.02 27.94 -5.94
N ASP A 157 -27.43 29.15 -5.92
CA ASP A 157 -28.05 30.35 -6.52
C ASP A 157 -26.94 31.25 -7.08
N ASP A 158 -27.11 31.68 -8.34
CA ASP A 158 -26.05 32.36 -9.08
C ASP A 158 -25.52 33.63 -8.39
N GLY A 159 -24.23 33.67 -8.12
CA GLY A 159 -23.55 34.80 -7.48
C GLY A 159 -23.84 34.98 -5.99
N VAL A 160 -24.74 34.19 -5.39
CA VAL A 160 -25.15 34.33 -3.99
C VAL A 160 -24.82 33.10 -3.17
N VAL A 161 -25.16 31.92 -3.66
CA VAL A 161 -24.89 30.61 -2.99
C VAL A 161 -24.16 29.70 -3.93
N GLU A 162 -22.98 29.26 -3.56
CA GLU A 162 -22.21 28.25 -4.26
C GLU A 162 -21.84 27.09 -3.32
N MET A 163 -21.54 25.95 -3.86
CA MET A 163 -20.95 24.85 -3.10
C MET A 163 -19.47 24.70 -3.43
N LEU A 164 -18.69 24.25 -2.48
CA LEU A 164 -17.33 23.77 -2.66
C LEU A 164 -17.25 22.28 -2.32
N ASP A 165 -17.03 21.46 -3.33
CA ASP A 165 -16.76 20.03 -3.12
C ASP A 165 -15.34 19.88 -2.54
N PRO A 166 -15.18 19.53 -1.26
CA PRO A 166 -13.87 19.43 -0.63
C PRO A 166 -13.06 18.21 -1.12
N VAL A 167 -13.71 17.25 -1.79
CA VAL A 167 -13.04 16.04 -2.34
C VAL A 167 -12.30 16.39 -3.62
N ARG A 168 -12.98 17.09 -4.51
CA ARG A 168 -12.47 17.45 -5.84
C ARG A 168 -11.86 18.84 -5.89
N ASN A 169 -11.99 19.60 -4.79
CA ASN A 169 -11.65 21.02 -4.69
C ASN A 169 -12.27 21.82 -5.85
N ARG A 170 -13.54 21.54 -6.16
CA ARG A 170 -14.29 22.13 -7.28
C ARG A 170 -15.43 22.96 -6.75
N ARG A 171 -15.57 24.19 -7.23
CA ARG A 171 -16.77 25.01 -6.99
C ARG A 171 -17.92 24.46 -7.84
N ILE A 172 -19.12 24.47 -7.27
CA ILE A 172 -20.35 24.01 -7.89
C ILE A 172 -21.32 25.19 -7.87
N GLY A 173 -21.56 25.71 -9.04
CA GLY A 173 -22.56 26.75 -9.34
C GLY A 173 -23.71 26.16 -10.15
N PRO A 174 -24.60 27.03 -10.68
CA PRO A 174 -25.77 26.60 -11.47
C PRO A 174 -25.39 25.77 -12.72
N ALA A 175 -24.21 26.02 -13.33
CA ALA A 175 -23.76 25.29 -14.51
C ALA A 175 -23.42 23.82 -14.17
N GLU A 176 -22.76 23.58 -13.05
CA GLU A 176 -22.42 22.22 -12.59
C GLU A 176 -23.66 21.46 -12.13
N VAL A 177 -24.64 22.14 -11.53
CA VAL A 177 -25.94 21.56 -11.19
C VAL A 177 -26.67 21.13 -12.46
N MET A 178 -26.69 21.97 -13.50
CA MET A 178 -27.27 21.67 -14.79
C MET A 178 -26.56 20.50 -15.47
N GLU A 179 -25.22 20.43 -15.40
CA GLU A 179 -24.43 19.30 -15.91
C GLU A 179 -24.82 17.98 -15.22
N LYS A 180 -25.02 18.01 -13.87
CA LYS A 180 -25.27 16.81 -13.08
C LYS A 180 -26.71 16.34 -13.13
N PHE A 181 -27.67 17.26 -12.99
CA PHE A 181 -29.10 16.95 -12.87
C PHE A 181 -29.92 17.22 -14.15
N GLY A 182 -29.37 17.98 -15.10
CA GLY A 182 -30.09 18.38 -16.33
C GLY A 182 -31.20 19.42 -16.12
N VAL A 183 -31.21 20.07 -14.94
CA VAL A 183 -32.18 21.10 -14.56
C VAL A 183 -31.49 22.22 -13.77
N ALA A 184 -32.14 23.38 -13.68
CA ALA A 184 -31.69 24.47 -12.81
C ALA A 184 -31.75 24.07 -11.32
N PRO A 185 -30.94 24.69 -10.41
CA PRO A 185 -30.87 24.31 -8.99
C PRO A 185 -32.24 24.19 -8.31
N GLY A 186 -33.12 25.16 -8.48
CA GLY A 186 -34.47 25.15 -7.89
C GLY A 186 -35.39 24.02 -8.37
N LYS A 187 -34.96 23.20 -9.36
CA LYS A 187 -35.68 22.02 -9.86
C LYS A 187 -35.01 20.68 -9.49
N VAL A 188 -33.91 20.72 -8.75
CA VAL A 188 -33.20 19.51 -8.31
C VAL A 188 -34.10 18.61 -7.49
N VAL A 189 -34.87 19.15 -6.57
CA VAL A 189 -35.84 18.43 -5.72
C VAL A 189 -36.86 17.64 -6.54
N GLU A 190 -37.34 18.21 -7.67
CA GLU A 190 -38.31 17.60 -8.56
C GLU A 190 -37.72 16.37 -9.28
N VAL A 191 -36.45 16.48 -9.69
CA VAL A 191 -35.72 15.37 -10.30
C VAL A 191 -35.47 14.28 -9.27
N GLN A 192 -35.05 14.64 -8.06
CA GLN A 192 -34.81 13.69 -6.99
C GLN A 192 -36.08 12.99 -6.52
N ALA A 193 -37.20 13.68 -6.49
CA ALA A 193 -38.48 13.10 -6.18
C ALA A 193 -38.87 11.97 -7.15
N LEU A 194 -38.54 12.11 -8.42
CA LEU A 194 -38.79 11.10 -9.43
C LEU A 194 -37.76 9.95 -9.40
N THR A 195 -36.50 10.25 -9.18
CA THR A 195 -35.43 9.24 -9.19
C THR A 195 -35.37 8.42 -7.91
N GLY A 196 -35.78 9.02 -6.77
CA GLY A 196 -35.56 8.47 -5.44
C GLY A 196 -34.10 8.44 -5.03
N ASP A 197 -33.85 7.94 -3.82
CA ASP A 197 -32.54 7.65 -3.28
C ASP A 197 -32.54 6.35 -2.47
N SER A 198 -31.83 5.35 -2.98
CA SER A 198 -31.75 4.04 -2.31
C SER A 198 -30.91 4.05 -1.03
N ILE A 199 -30.01 5.03 -0.85
CA ILE A 199 -29.18 5.14 0.35
C ILE A 199 -30.04 5.66 1.51
N ASP A 200 -30.90 6.65 1.23
CA ASP A 200 -31.77 7.28 2.22
C ASP A 200 -33.18 6.67 2.25
N ASN A 201 -33.37 5.60 1.49
CA ASN A 201 -34.64 4.90 1.37
C ASN A 201 -35.78 5.80 0.85
N VAL A 202 -35.45 6.73 -0.06
CA VAL A 202 -36.43 7.57 -0.75
C VAL A 202 -36.97 6.79 -1.95
N PRO A 203 -38.27 6.49 -2.01
CA PRO A 203 -38.80 5.48 -2.94
C PRO A 203 -38.71 5.86 -4.43
N GLY A 204 -38.91 7.13 -4.80
CA GLY A 204 -38.92 7.57 -6.18
C GLY A 204 -39.99 6.89 -7.05
N VAL A 205 -39.80 6.97 -8.36
CA VAL A 205 -40.63 6.28 -9.36
C VAL A 205 -39.78 5.24 -10.10
N ARG A 206 -40.13 3.97 -9.95
CA ARG A 206 -39.34 2.86 -10.50
C ARG A 206 -39.13 2.99 -12.01
N GLY A 207 -37.86 2.94 -12.45
CA GLY A 207 -37.51 3.00 -13.88
C GLY A 207 -37.34 4.42 -14.43
N ILE A 208 -37.44 5.45 -13.60
CA ILE A 208 -37.14 6.83 -13.96
C ILE A 208 -35.75 7.21 -13.39
N GLY A 209 -34.75 7.32 -14.22
CA GLY A 209 -33.43 7.80 -13.86
C GLY A 209 -33.29 9.32 -14.09
N VAL A 210 -32.20 9.90 -13.63
CA VAL A 210 -31.93 11.36 -13.64
C VAL A 210 -32.21 12.00 -15.00
N LYS A 211 -31.70 11.43 -16.10
CA LYS A 211 -31.91 11.98 -17.43
C LYS A 211 -33.39 12.04 -17.84
N THR A 212 -34.12 10.98 -17.57
CA THR A 212 -35.56 10.92 -17.88
C THR A 212 -36.37 11.85 -16.98
N ALA A 213 -36.01 11.94 -15.70
CA ALA A 213 -36.64 12.88 -14.74
C ALA A 213 -36.41 14.33 -15.18
N ALA A 214 -35.18 14.68 -15.56
CA ALA A 214 -34.85 16.01 -16.07
C ALA A 214 -35.63 16.35 -17.36
N GLU A 215 -35.73 15.45 -18.33
CA GLU A 215 -36.52 15.63 -19.54
C GLU A 215 -38.00 15.93 -19.21
N LEU A 216 -38.57 15.19 -18.27
CA LEU A 216 -39.97 15.37 -17.86
C LEU A 216 -40.18 16.71 -17.13
N ILE A 217 -39.28 17.03 -16.17
CA ILE A 217 -39.41 18.29 -15.42
C ILE A 217 -39.21 19.51 -16.32
N ASN A 218 -38.23 19.46 -17.23
CA ASN A 218 -38.05 20.54 -18.19
C ASN A 218 -39.24 20.69 -19.16
N GLN A 219 -39.96 19.59 -19.49
CA GLN A 219 -41.12 19.62 -20.38
C GLN A 219 -42.39 20.09 -19.69
N TYR A 220 -42.64 19.68 -18.42
CA TYR A 220 -43.88 19.92 -17.70
C TYR A 220 -43.79 21.01 -16.62
N GLY A 221 -42.55 21.43 -16.29
CA GLY A 221 -42.26 22.54 -15.37
C GLY A 221 -41.99 22.08 -13.92
N ASP A 222 -42.87 21.28 -13.34
CA ASP A 222 -42.77 20.75 -11.97
C ASP A 222 -43.41 19.37 -11.84
N LEU A 223 -43.20 18.73 -10.69
CA LEU A 223 -43.69 17.36 -10.43
C LEU A 223 -45.23 17.31 -10.44
N GLU A 224 -45.88 18.26 -9.78
CA GLU A 224 -47.37 18.21 -9.68
C GLU A 224 -48.03 18.40 -11.03
N THR A 225 -47.56 19.36 -11.84
CA THR A 225 -47.99 19.56 -13.22
C THR A 225 -47.73 18.32 -14.08
N LEU A 226 -46.56 17.68 -13.92
CA LEU A 226 -46.21 16.42 -14.60
C LEU A 226 -47.19 15.31 -14.23
N LEU A 227 -47.51 15.14 -12.93
CA LEU A 227 -48.42 14.07 -12.47
C LEU A 227 -49.85 14.31 -12.93
N GLN A 228 -50.35 15.55 -12.92
CA GLN A 228 -51.69 15.92 -13.44
C GLN A 228 -51.80 15.68 -14.97
N ARG A 229 -50.71 15.89 -15.70
CA ARG A 229 -50.65 15.72 -17.17
C ARG A 229 -49.98 14.44 -17.59
N ALA A 230 -49.77 13.47 -16.71
CA ALA A 230 -49.12 12.20 -17.00
C ALA A 230 -49.81 11.44 -18.14
N GLY A 231 -51.12 11.61 -18.30
CA GLY A 231 -51.91 11.05 -19.42
C GLY A 231 -51.42 11.43 -20.82
N GLU A 232 -50.74 12.58 -20.98
CA GLU A 232 -50.23 13.09 -22.26
C GLU A 232 -48.90 12.45 -22.68
N ILE A 233 -48.27 11.65 -21.79
CA ILE A 233 -46.98 11.01 -22.09
C ILE A 233 -47.15 9.93 -23.16
N LYS A 234 -46.41 10.08 -24.25
CA LYS A 234 -46.49 9.21 -25.43
C LYS A 234 -46.08 7.75 -25.15
N GLN A 235 -45.16 7.50 -24.23
CA GLN A 235 -44.68 6.16 -23.88
C GLN A 235 -45.65 5.49 -22.89
N PRO A 236 -46.38 4.43 -23.27
CA PRO A 236 -47.44 3.83 -22.45
C PRO A 236 -46.90 3.38 -21.07
N LYS A 237 -45.80 2.64 -21.03
CA LYS A 237 -45.21 2.12 -19.80
C LYS A 237 -44.79 3.23 -18.82
N ARG A 238 -44.21 4.32 -19.33
CA ARG A 238 -43.79 5.47 -18.53
C ARG A 238 -45.00 6.22 -17.94
N ARG A 239 -46.03 6.39 -18.77
CA ARG A 239 -47.32 6.99 -18.35
C ARG A 239 -47.99 6.20 -17.23
N GLU A 240 -48.15 4.91 -17.40
CA GLU A 240 -48.69 3.99 -16.40
C GLU A 240 -47.93 4.03 -15.10
N THR A 241 -46.60 3.91 -15.16
CA THR A 241 -45.72 3.92 -14.00
C THR A 241 -45.84 5.24 -13.21
N LEU A 242 -45.93 6.40 -13.87
CA LEU A 242 -46.09 7.68 -13.20
C LEU A 242 -47.46 7.82 -12.53
N ILE A 243 -48.54 7.39 -13.19
CA ILE A 243 -49.87 7.42 -12.63
C ILE A 243 -49.95 6.49 -11.40
N GLU A 244 -49.45 5.27 -11.50
CA GLU A 244 -49.47 4.29 -10.40
C GLU A 244 -48.61 4.70 -9.19
N ASN A 245 -47.54 5.45 -9.40
CA ASN A 245 -46.61 5.84 -8.34
C ASN A 245 -46.67 7.34 -8.01
N ALA A 246 -47.75 8.04 -8.35
CA ALA A 246 -47.90 9.48 -8.11
C ALA A 246 -47.72 9.84 -6.62
N ASP A 247 -48.31 9.08 -5.70
CA ASP A 247 -48.20 9.33 -4.27
C ASP A 247 -46.79 9.05 -3.74
N LYS A 248 -46.11 8.07 -4.30
CA LYS A 248 -44.69 7.83 -3.97
C LYS A 248 -43.79 8.99 -4.42
N ALA A 249 -44.06 9.56 -5.60
CA ALA A 249 -43.32 10.73 -6.08
C ALA A 249 -43.55 11.95 -5.16
N ARG A 250 -44.79 12.16 -4.72
CA ARG A 250 -45.14 13.24 -3.77
C ARG A 250 -44.45 13.02 -2.41
N LEU A 251 -44.49 11.78 -1.90
CA LEU A 251 -43.78 11.42 -0.69
C LEU A 251 -42.28 11.68 -0.84
N SER A 252 -41.69 11.25 -1.93
CA SER A 252 -40.27 11.47 -2.23
C SER A 252 -39.95 12.95 -2.30
N LEU A 253 -40.80 13.78 -2.92
CA LEU A 253 -40.60 15.24 -2.94
C LEU A 253 -40.52 15.84 -1.52
N ARG A 254 -41.44 15.42 -0.63
CA ARG A 254 -41.40 15.85 0.77
C ARG A 254 -40.16 15.39 1.52
N LEU A 255 -39.62 14.22 1.21
CA LEU A 255 -38.43 13.65 1.85
C LEU A 255 -37.14 14.37 1.40
N VAL A 256 -37.01 14.70 0.10
CA VAL A 256 -35.80 15.32 -0.46
C VAL A 256 -35.76 16.85 -0.35
N THR A 257 -36.89 17.47 -0.07
CA THR A 257 -36.95 18.92 0.15
C THR A 257 -36.36 19.29 1.51
N LEU A 258 -35.33 20.12 1.53
CA LEU A 258 -34.71 20.61 2.76
C LEU A 258 -35.59 21.64 3.46
N ASP A 259 -35.70 21.52 4.79
CA ASP A 259 -36.40 22.50 5.60
C ASP A 259 -35.53 23.77 5.78
N GLN A 260 -35.98 24.86 5.23
CA GLN A 260 -35.30 26.17 5.35
C GLN A 260 -35.78 26.98 6.55
N ASN A 261 -36.68 26.43 7.40
CA ASN A 261 -37.22 27.06 8.59
C ASN A 261 -37.00 26.22 9.85
N ALA A 262 -35.97 25.37 9.82
CA ALA A 262 -35.62 24.59 10.98
C ALA A 262 -35.27 25.47 12.17
N LYS A 263 -35.57 25.00 13.37
CA LYS A 263 -35.13 25.67 14.59
C LYS A 263 -33.57 25.64 14.61
N PHE A 264 -32.97 26.80 14.79
CA PHE A 264 -31.52 26.94 14.82
C PHE A 264 -31.05 27.41 16.22
N PRO A 265 -30.05 26.70 16.80
CA PRO A 265 -29.63 26.93 18.17
C PRO A 265 -28.69 28.12 18.35
N LEU A 266 -28.01 28.54 17.25
CA LEU A 266 -26.96 29.57 17.31
C LEU A 266 -27.29 30.71 16.34
N PRO A 267 -27.29 32.00 16.80
CA PRO A 267 -27.49 33.12 15.90
C PRO A 267 -26.28 33.35 14.99
N LEU A 268 -26.52 33.88 13.78
CA LEU A 268 -25.48 34.17 12.80
C LEU A 268 -24.35 35.05 13.32
N SER A 269 -24.61 35.94 14.27
CA SER A 269 -23.58 36.77 14.89
C SER A 269 -22.54 36.00 15.72
N GLU A 270 -22.84 34.80 16.14
CA GLU A 270 -21.89 33.96 16.88
C GLU A 270 -21.01 33.05 15.96
N MET A 271 -21.21 33.17 14.67
CA MET A 271 -20.43 32.47 13.66
C MET A 271 -19.26 33.29 13.09
N ASP A 272 -18.98 34.47 13.65
CA ASP A 272 -17.89 35.33 13.21
C ASP A 272 -16.55 34.56 13.27
N VAL A 273 -15.72 34.77 12.26
CA VAL A 273 -14.39 34.10 12.19
C VAL A 273 -13.51 34.65 13.30
N ARG A 274 -13.10 33.78 14.21
CA ARG A 274 -12.19 34.09 15.33
C ARG A 274 -10.90 33.28 15.18
N GLU A 275 -9.79 33.90 15.57
CA GLU A 275 -8.59 33.12 15.78
C GLU A 275 -8.77 32.23 17.01
N PRO A 276 -8.41 30.94 16.95
CA PRO A 276 -8.50 30.07 18.10
C PRO A 276 -7.58 30.56 19.22
N ASP A 277 -7.99 30.34 20.46
CA ASP A 277 -7.08 30.53 21.61
C ASP A 277 -5.97 29.46 21.52
N PRO A 278 -4.69 29.87 21.38
CA PRO A 278 -3.61 28.92 21.17
C PRO A 278 -3.48 27.91 22.32
N THR A 279 -3.74 28.35 23.56
CA THR A 279 -3.67 27.51 24.76
C THR A 279 -4.72 26.39 24.70
N THR A 280 -5.96 26.74 24.39
CA THR A 280 -7.09 25.80 24.26
C THR A 280 -6.84 24.80 23.12
N LEU A 281 -6.39 25.29 21.97
CA LEU A 281 -6.11 24.42 20.82
C LEU A 281 -4.98 23.44 21.12
N ILE A 282 -3.86 23.91 21.68
CA ILE A 282 -2.72 23.07 22.03
C ILE A 282 -3.11 22.08 23.13
N ALA A 283 -3.87 22.47 24.13
CA ALA A 283 -4.35 21.56 25.17
C ALA A 283 -5.21 20.43 24.62
N PHE A 284 -6.13 20.73 23.69
CA PHE A 284 -6.91 19.71 22.98
C PHE A 284 -6.03 18.79 22.13
N LEU A 285 -5.11 19.34 21.31
CA LEU A 285 -4.23 18.52 20.45
C LEU A 285 -3.29 17.61 21.27
N LYS A 286 -2.83 18.08 22.45
CA LYS A 286 -2.06 17.27 23.40
C LYS A 286 -2.90 16.17 24.03
N ALA A 287 -4.16 16.48 24.40
CA ALA A 287 -5.09 15.49 24.94
C ALA A 287 -5.39 14.37 23.91
N MET A 288 -5.37 14.70 22.61
CA MET A 288 -5.51 13.72 21.53
C MET A 288 -4.18 13.05 21.12
N GLU A 289 -3.06 13.43 21.73
CA GLU A 289 -1.70 12.95 21.40
C GLU A 289 -1.24 13.26 19.96
N PHE A 290 -1.74 14.35 19.38
CA PHE A 290 -1.40 14.76 18.01
C PHE A 290 -0.12 15.59 17.95
N SER A 291 1.03 15.00 18.25
CA SER A 291 2.33 15.69 18.39
C SER A 291 2.72 16.56 17.17
N ALA A 292 2.39 16.14 15.94
CA ALA A 292 2.69 16.88 14.73
C ALA A 292 1.82 18.15 14.62
N LEU A 293 0.51 18.05 14.90
CA LEU A 293 -0.41 19.17 14.90
C LEU A 293 -0.11 20.14 16.07
N THR A 294 0.25 19.60 17.24
CA THR A 294 0.67 20.41 18.40
C THR A 294 1.86 21.28 18.04
N ARG A 295 2.91 20.72 17.44
CA ARG A 295 4.10 21.48 17.00
C ARG A 295 3.75 22.51 15.94
N ARG A 296 2.87 22.16 14.99
CA ARG A 296 2.40 23.08 13.95
C ARG A 296 1.62 24.26 14.55
N ALA A 297 0.72 23.99 15.50
CA ALA A 297 -0.04 25.02 16.22
C ALA A 297 0.89 25.93 17.04
N ALA A 298 1.83 25.35 17.80
CA ALA A 298 2.80 26.12 18.57
C ALA A 298 3.63 27.05 17.67
N SER A 299 4.18 26.54 16.58
CA SER A 299 4.95 27.33 15.60
C SER A 299 4.11 28.43 14.95
N HIS A 300 2.84 28.13 14.60
CA HIS A 300 1.95 29.09 13.92
C HIS A 300 1.54 30.26 14.81
N TYR A 301 1.30 29.99 16.10
CA TYR A 301 0.84 30.98 17.07
C TYR A 301 1.96 31.56 17.96
N GLY A 302 3.23 31.18 17.73
CA GLY A 302 4.39 31.69 18.45
C GLY A 302 4.45 31.24 19.92
N VAL A 303 3.96 30.06 20.24
CA VAL A 303 4.03 29.48 21.59
C VAL A 303 5.34 28.74 21.74
N GLU A 304 6.29 29.30 22.49
CA GLU A 304 7.63 28.75 22.67
C GLU A 304 7.63 27.58 23.69
N ASP A 305 6.87 27.68 24.77
CA ASP A 305 6.78 26.64 25.81
C ASP A 305 5.44 25.90 25.75
N THR A 306 5.41 24.83 24.99
CA THR A 306 4.23 23.94 24.96
C THR A 306 4.12 23.04 26.19
N ASP A 307 5.22 22.80 26.92
CA ASP A 307 5.24 21.85 28.04
C ASP A 307 4.48 22.38 29.26
N SER A 308 4.40 23.71 29.42
CA SER A 308 3.57 24.37 30.43
C SER A 308 2.06 24.23 30.20
N ILE A 309 1.62 23.92 28.97
CA ILE A 309 0.21 23.74 28.63
C ILE A 309 -0.17 22.28 28.92
N LEU A 310 -1.01 22.07 29.93
CA LEU A 310 -1.51 20.74 30.26
C LEU A 310 -2.51 20.25 29.21
N PRO A 311 -2.55 18.93 28.95
CA PRO A 311 -3.61 18.35 28.13
C PRO A 311 -4.99 18.65 28.70
N ASP A 312 -5.97 18.88 27.84
CA ASP A 312 -7.36 19.12 28.26
C ASP A 312 -7.93 17.85 28.93
N ALA A 313 -8.09 17.89 30.24
CA ALA A 313 -8.63 16.77 31.03
C ALA A 313 -10.10 16.46 30.72
N GLY A 314 -10.83 17.38 30.09
CA GLY A 314 -12.22 17.20 29.66
C GLY A 314 -12.36 16.57 28.28
N ALA A 315 -11.32 16.67 27.45
CA ALA A 315 -11.36 16.11 26.09
C ALA A 315 -11.37 14.57 26.12
N GLY A 316 -12.48 13.99 25.73
CA GLY A 316 -12.70 12.54 25.70
C GLY A 316 -13.41 11.95 26.93
N VAL A 317 -13.70 12.71 27.97
CA VAL A 317 -14.47 12.20 29.14
C VAL A 317 -15.90 11.82 28.73
N ALA A 318 -16.52 12.61 27.87
CA ALA A 318 -17.84 12.29 27.30
C ALA A 318 -17.77 11.10 26.32
N ALA A 319 -16.64 10.90 25.65
CA ALA A 319 -16.40 9.75 24.78
C ALA A 319 -16.16 8.45 25.56
N ALA A 320 -15.46 8.54 26.70
CA ALA A 320 -15.27 7.41 27.60
C ALA A 320 -16.57 6.97 28.33
N THR A 321 -17.50 7.89 28.55
CA THR A 321 -18.83 7.57 29.12
C THR A 321 -19.83 7.06 28.08
N ALA A 322 -19.58 7.24 26.79
CA ALA A 322 -20.37 6.66 25.68
C ALA A 322 -20.01 5.20 25.39
N ILE A 323 -18.91 4.68 25.92
CA ILE A 323 -18.65 3.25 25.98
C ILE A 323 -19.57 2.72 27.11
N PRO A 324 -20.56 1.85 26.85
CA PRO A 324 -21.31 1.22 27.91
C PRO A 324 -20.29 0.55 28.83
N ALA A 325 -20.26 0.93 30.10
CA ALA A 325 -19.52 0.24 31.11
C ALA A 325 -20.11 -1.17 31.29
N THR A 326 -19.81 -2.05 30.36
CA THR A 326 -19.87 -3.46 30.62
C THR A 326 -18.63 -3.84 31.39
N THR A 327 -18.68 -3.52 32.71
CA THR A 327 -17.97 -4.30 33.70
C THR A 327 -18.57 -5.68 33.66
N SER A 328 -18.05 -6.49 32.81
CA SER A 328 -17.93 -7.90 33.06
C SER A 328 -16.64 -8.36 32.40
N LYS A 329 -15.80 -9.00 33.16
CA LYS A 329 -14.86 -10.00 32.72
C LYS A 329 -15.65 -11.01 31.85
N ALA A 330 -15.94 -10.64 30.63
CA ALA A 330 -16.34 -11.57 29.59
C ALA A 330 -15.15 -11.64 28.65
N ALA A 331 -14.46 -12.74 28.75
CA ALA A 331 -13.54 -13.20 27.74
C ALA A 331 -14.13 -12.89 26.36
N VAL A 332 -13.32 -12.29 25.50
CA VAL A 332 -13.59 -12.23 24.07
C VAL A 332 -13.88 -13.67 23.65
N GLN A 333 -15.14 -14.00 23.44
CA GLN A 333 -15.50 -15.26 22.82
C GLN A 333 -15.01 -15.18 21.37
N PRO A 334 -14.23 -16.14 20.92
CA PRO A 334 -13.88 -16.23 19.52
C PRO A 334 -15.19 -16.40 18.72
N VAL A 335 -15.28 -15.68 17.62
CA VAL A 335 -16.29 -15.93 16.59
C VAL A 335 -16.33 -17.44 16.34
N GLU A 336 -17.46 -18.07 16.55
CA GLU A 336 -17.64 -19.50 16.32
C GLU A 336 -17.22 -19.86 14.90
N LYS A 337 -16.18 -20.66 14.81
CA LYS A 337 -15.82 -21.39 13.59
C LYS A 337 -16.92 -22.43 13.32
N PRO A 338 -17.29 -22.67 12.06
CA PRO A 338 -18.15 -23.80 11.74
C PRO A 338 -17.48 -25.10 12.25
N SER A 339 -18.21 -25.84 13.03
CA SER A 339 -17.84 -27.10 13.62
C SER A 339 -17.53 -28.15 12.55
N GLY A 340 -16.32 -28.70 12.57
CA GLY A 340 -16.02 -29.86 11.74
C GLY A 340 -14.53 -30.15 11.53
N ALA A 341 -13.75 -30.36 12.60
CA ALA A 341 -12.57 -31.22 12.53
C ALA A 341 -12.18 -31.69 13.95
N PRO A 342 -11.81 -32.95 14.16
CA PRO A 342 -11.47 -33.46 15.47
C PRO A 342 -10.11 -32.99 15.93
N ALA A 343 -10.05 -32.43 17.13
CA ALA A 343 -8.81 -32.15 17.83
C ALA A 343 -8.15 -33.49 18.23
N SER A 344 -7.02 -33.83 17.58
CA SER A 344 -6.08 -34.79 18.12
C SER A 344 -4.87 -34.05 18.69
N ALA A 345 -4.89 -33.79 19.98
CA ALA A 345 -3.73 -33.33 20.73
C ALA A 345 -2.71 -34.46 20.84
N GLY A 346 -1.59 -34.34 20.12
CA GLY A 346 -0.38 -35.08 20.42
C GLY A 346 0.35 -34.46 21.63
N PRO A 347 1.12 -35.22 22.42
CA PRO A 347 1.80 -34.72 23.60
C PRO A 347 3.05 -33.92 23.22
N GLY A 348 2.87 -32.63 22.94
CA GLY A 348 3.92 -31.62 23.00
C GLY A 348 3.56 -30.69 24.14
N ALA A 349 4.47 -30.42 25.05
CA ALA A 349 4.25 -29.51 26.16
C ALA A 349 3.70 -28.18 25.62
N VAL A 350 2.41 -27.96 25.79
CA VAL A 350 1.78 -26.65 25.54
C VAL A 350 2.34 -25.72 26.59
N MET A 351 3.34 -24.91 26.27
CA MET A 351 3.75 -23.83 27.13
C MET A 351 2.53 -22.96 27.43
N ASP A 352 2.37 -22.66 28.69
CA ASP A 352 1.28 -21.80 29.15
C ASP A 352 1.40 -20.44 28.45
N ARG A 353 0.36 -20.10 27.68
CA ARG A 353 0.27 -18.82 26.96
C ARG A 353 0.50 -17.63 27.90
N GLY A 354 0.20 -17.80 29.20
CA GLY A 354 0.47 -16.83 30.27
C GLY A 354 1.95 -16.53 30.48
N GLU A 355 2.84 -17.51 30.24
CA GLU A 355 4.29 -17.28 30.34
C GLU A 355 4.82 -16.41 29.19
N LEU A 356 4.35 -16.63 27.97
CA LEU A 356 4.79 -15.86 26.80
C LEU A 356 4.32 -14.41 26.83
N LEU A 357 3.21 -14.13 27.53
CA LEU A 357 2.61 -12.79 27.66
C LEU A 357 3.04 -12.08 28.96
N LYS A 358 3.97 -12.65 29.75
CA LYS A 358 4.55 -11.94 30.90
C LYS A 358 5.23 -10.65 30.43
N PRO A 359 5.11 -9.56 31.18
CA PRO A 359 5.84 -8.32 30.90
C PRO A 359 7.33 -8.59 30.71
N ILE A 360 7.93 -7.87 29.79
CA ILE A 360 9.37 -7.89 29.58
C ILE A 360 10.04 -7.17 30.75
N ASP A 361 11.07 -7.80 31.31
CA ASP A 361 11.84 -7.32 32.44
C ASP A 361 13.29 -7.13 32.01
N HIS A 362 13.62 -5.92 31.58
CA HIS A 362 14.97 -5.55 31.13
C HIS A 362 16.04 -5.68 32.20
N ASP A 363 15.69 -5.66 33.50
CA ASP A 363 16.67 -5.78 34.58
C ASP A 363 17.16 -7.22 34.77
N ARG A 364 16.53 -8.17 34.07
CA ARG A 364 16.95 -9.58 34.05
C ARG A 364 17.93 -9.89 32.92
N TYR A 365 18.11 -8.97 31.99
CA TYR A 365 19.00 -9.16 30.86
C TYR A 365 20.46 -8.99 31.25
N GLU A 366 21.30 -9.93 30.82
CA GLU A 366 22.70 -9.99 31.20
C GLU A 366 23.62 -9.42 30.11
N THR A 367 24.59 -8.60 30.49
CA THR A 367 25.73 -8.25 29.64
C THR A 367 26.84 -9.28 29.86
N VAL A 368 27.19 -10.04 28.83
CA VAL A 368 28.20 -11.11 28.92
C VAL A 368 29.58 -10.59 28.49
N THR A 369 30.45 -10.37 29.44
CA THR A 369 31.79 -9.81 29.21
C THR A 369 32.94 -10.81 29.45
N THR A 370 32.61 -12.05 29.88
CA THR A 370 33.59 -13.10 30.12
C THR A 370 33.29 -14.39 29.38
N LEU A 371 34.32 -15.15 29.02
CA LEU A 371 34.15 -16.44 28.33
C LEU A 371 33.42 -17.49 29.19
N ASP A 372 33.61 -17.48 30.49
CA ASP A 372 32.93 -18.40 31.42
C ASP A 372 31.42 -18.14 31.45
N ARG A 373 30.99 -16.87 31.40
CA ARG A 373 29.56 -16.52 31.26
C ARG A 373 29.01 -16.90 29.91
N LEU A 374 29.79 -16.71 28.85
CA LEU A 374 29.41 -17.16 27.50
C LEU A 374 29.25 -18.69 27.45
N ASP A 375 30.18 -19.45 28.03
CA ASP A 375 30.09 -20.91 28.11
C ASP A 375 28.86 -21.36 28.92
N HIS A 376 28.46 -20.63 29.93
CA HIS A 376 27.21 -20.86 30.66
C HIS A 376 25.98 -20.70 29.76
N TRP A 377 25.90 -19.61 28.98
CA TRP A 377 24.78 -19.41 28.02
C TRP A 377 24.75 -20.46 26.91
N ILE A 378 25.91 -20.88 26.43
CA ILE A 378 26.03 -21.97 25.46
C ILE A 378 25.51 -23.30 26.05
N ALA A 379 25.84 -23.60 27.32
CA ALA A 379 25.33 -24.78 28.01
C ALA A 379 23.79 -24.72 28.18
N ARG A 380 23.26 -23.57 28.59
CA ARG A 380 21.80 -23.33 28.71
C ARG A 380 21.10 -23.52 27.36
N ALA A 381 21.65 -23.00 26.26
CA ALA A 381 21.08 -23.17 24.93
C ALA A 381 21.03 -24.65 24.49
N ARG A 382 22.05 -25.44 24.86
CA ARG A 382 22.08 -26.88 24.59
C ARG A 382 21.10 -27.66 25.45
N GLU A 383 20.91 -27.26 26.71
CA GLU A 383 19.95 -27.87 27.63
C GLU A 383 18.52 -27.66 27.13
N GLU A 384 18.19 -26.46 26.66
CA GLU A 384 16.87 -26.12 26.07
C GLU A 384 16.66 -26.73 24.68
N GLY A 385 17.72 -27.07 23.97
CA GLY A 385 17.67 -27.57 22.57
C GLY A 385 17.26 -26.52 21.54
N ALA A 386 17.07 -25.26 21.99
CA ALA A 386 16.74 -24.12 21.13
C ALA A 386 17.27 -22.80 21.71
N VAL A 387 17.67 -21.88 20.85
CA VAL A 387 18.17 -20.55 21.24
C VAL A 387 17.78 -19.51 20.22
N CYS A 388 17.25 -18.37 20.66
CA CYS A 388 17.14 -17.20 19.81
C CYS A 388 18.50 -16.53 19.65
N VAL A 389 18.84 -16.11 18.45
CA VAL A 389 20.10 -15.46 18.08
C VAL A 389 19.79 -14.23 17.25
N ASP A 390 20.39 -13.11 17.60
CA ASP A 390 20.35 -11.87 16.85
C ASP A 390 21.72 -11.21 16.85
N THR A 391 22.05 -10.40 15.82
CA THR A 391 23.33 -9.75 15.66
C THR A 391 23.19 -8.23 15.52
N GLU A 392 23.98 -7.50 16.29
CA GLU A 392 24.09 -6.07 16.18
C GLU A 392 25.31 -5.64 15.39
N THR A 393 25.10 -4.69 14.49
CA THR A 393 26.14 -4.30 13.51
C THR A 393 26.13 -2.81 13.23
N THR A 394 27.21 -2.33 12.58
CA THR A 394 27.38 -0.92 12.21
C THR A 394 26.59 -0.51 10.96
N SER A 395 26.07 -1.45 10.15
CA SER A 395 25.49 -1.17 8.84
C SER A 395 24.37 -2.16 8.49
N LEU A 396 23.37 -1.70 7.75
CA LEU A 396 22.36 -2.57 7.12
C LEU A 396 22.91 -3.32 5.89
N ASP A 397 24.03 -2.89 5.32
CA ASP A 397 24.75 -3.64 4.30
C ASP A 397 25.57 -4.75 4.96
N ALA A 398 25.04 -5.97 4.96
CA ALA A 398 25.68 -7.13 5.58
C ALA A 398 27.10 -7.40 5.06
N MET A 399 27.39 -7.02 3.81
CA MET A 399 28.71 -7.23 3.20
C MET A 399 29.80 -6.26 3.71
N GLN A 400 29.40 -5.17 4.37
CA GLN A 400 30.30 -4.16 4.95
C GLN A 400 30.12 -4.01 6.46
N ALA A 401 29.17 -4.74 7.04
CA ALA A 401 28.80 -4.64 8.43
C ALA A 401 29.89 -5.14 9.38
N VAL A 402 30.30 -4.30 10.33
CA VAL A 402 31.16 -4.69 11.46
C VAL A 402 30.25 -5.20 12.58
N LEU A 403 30.59 -6.35 13.15
CA LEU A 403 29.84 -6.97 14.23
C LEU A 403 30.10 -6.21 15.53
N CYS A 404 29.03 -5.70 16.18
CA CYS A 404 29.09 -5.03 17.47
C CYS A 404 28.85 -5.99 18.64
N GLY A 405 27.99 -7.00 18.44
CA GLY A 405 27.72 -8.02 19.43
C GLY A 405 26.69 -9.03 18.95
N VAL A 406 26.42 -10.02 19.79
CA VAL A 406 25.43 -11.09 19.56
C VAL A 406 24.52 -11.17 20.78
N SER A 407 23.21 -11.25 20.59
CA SER A 407 22.27 -11.54 21.66
C SER A 407 21.76 -12.98 21.61
N LEU A 408 21.48 -13.55 22.76
CA LEU A 408 20.94 -14.88 22.93
C LEU A 408 19.73 -14.83 23.87
N ALA A 409 18.66 -15.59 23.55
CA ALA A 409 17.55 -15.83 24.48
C ALA A 409 17.18 -17.32 24.50
N VAL A 410 16.95 -17.89 25.67
CA VAL A 410 16.60 -19.31 25.87
C VAL A 410 15.20 -19.50 26.43
N ALA A 411 14.72 -18.51 27.21
CA ALA A 411 13.37 -18.49 27.75
C ALA A 411 12.87 -17.04 27.91
N PRO A 412 11.56 -16.78 28.07
CA PRO A 412 11.04 -15.45 28.32
C PRO A 412 11.72 -14.78 29.52
N ASN A 413 12.24 -13.58 29.34
CA ASN A 413 13.08 -12.83 30.31
C ASN A 413 14.40 -13.51 30.69
N GLU A 414 14.86 -14.51 29.90
CA GLU A 414 16.19 -15.10 29.99
C GLU A 414 16.95 -14.81 28.70
N ALA A 415 17.54 -13.64 28.62
CA ALA A 415 18.29 -13.19 27.47
C ALA A 415 19.58 -12.46 27.88
N CYS A 416 20.55 -12.44 26.98
CA CYS A 416 21.81 -11.74 27.17
C CYS A 416 22.29 -11.06 25.91
N TYR A 417 23.19 -10.11 26.08
CA TYR A 417 23.95 -9.48 25.01
C TYR A 417 25.44 -9.69 25.24
N ILE A 418 26.18 -10.05 24.19
CA ILE A 418 27.60 -10.35 24.22
C ILE A 418 28.30 -9.28 23.35
N PRO A 419 28.75 -8.16 23.94
CA PRO A 419 29.44 -7.09 23.21
C PRO A 419 30.81 -7.53 22.74
N CYS A 420 31.22 -7.14 21.51
CA CYS A 420 32.54 -7.47 20.94
C CYS A 420 33.14 -6.36 20.07
N GLY A 421 32.35 -5.36 19.66
CA GLY A 421 32.79 -4.32 18.72
C GLY A 421 32.32 -2.91 19.10
N HIS A 422 32.08 -2.63 20.39
CA HIS A 422 31.75 -1.28 20.84
C HIS A 422 32.96 -0.39 20.98
N ASN A 423 32.85 0.82 20.43
CA ASN A 423 33.81 1.90 20.62
C ASN A 423 33.24 2.80 21.73
N GLY A 424 33.88 2.86 22.88
CA GLY A 424 33.45 3.75 24.00
C GLY A 424 33.27 5.18 23.48
N GLY A 425 32.05 5.66 23.35
CA GLY A 425 31.55 6.82 22.62
C GLY A 425 32.57 7.98 22.48
N GLY A 426 32.86 8.39 21.24
CA GLY A 426 33.88 9.36 20.85
C GLY A 426 33.62 10.79 21.35
N GLY A 427 33.65 11.01 22.64
CA GLY A 427 33.94 12.30 23.27
C GLY A 427 35.43 12.40 23.44
N LEU A 428 36.05 13.56 23.13
CA LEU A 428 37.43 13.85 23.45
C LEU A 428 37.77 13.32 24.87
N ASP A 429 38.58 12.24 24.92
CA ASP A 429 39.00 11.62 26.14
C ASP A 429 39.89 12.58 26.92
N LEU A 430 39.31 13.36 27.82
CA LEU A 430 40.04 14.15 28.79
C LEU A 430 40.27 13.30 30.03
N GLY A 431 40.89 12.11 29.86
CA GLY A 431 41.54 11.40 30.95
C GLY A 431 40.64 10.59 31.89
N GLY A 432 39.77 9.74 31.32
CA GLY A 432 39.03 8.74 32.09
C GLY A 432 38.91 7.44 31.29
N SER A 433 39.95 6.59 31.34
CA SER A 433 40.01 5.29 30.69
C SER A 433 39.01 4.30 31.31
N GLY A 434 37.74 4.40 30.91
CA GLY A 434 36.82 3.27 31.05
C GLY A 434 36.96 2.41 29.81
N THR A 435 37.84 1.40 29.81
CA THR A 435 37.83 0.35 28.82
C THR A 435 36.45 -0.31 28.84
N THR A 436 35.68 -0.23 27.75
CA THR A 436 34.43 -0.96 27.61
C THR A 436 34.72 -2.43 27.82
N GLU A 437 34.17 -3.04 28.90
CA GLU A 437 34.29 -4.48 29.11
C GLU A 437 33.52 -5.22 28.04
N GLN A 438 34.24 -5.89 27.14
CA GLN A 438 33.67 -6.67 26.03
C GLN A 438 34.62 -7.81 25.64
N LEU A 439 34.06 -8.84 24.98
CA LEU A 439 34.88 -9.95 24.51
C LEU A 439 35.54 -9.63 23.16
N PRO A 440 36.77 -10.11 22.92
CA PRO A 440 37.35 -10.06 21.56
C PRO A 440 36.48 -10.87 20.58
N GLU A 441 36.06 -10.28 19.45
CA GLU A 441 35.22 -10.92 18.45
C GLU A 441 35.66 -12.35 18.10
N LYS A 442 36.97 -12.55 17.82
CA LYS A 442 37.50 -13.87 17.49
C LYS A 442 37.34 -14.91 18.60
N ALA A 443 37.49 -14.52 19.88
CA ALA A 443 37.34 -15.41 21.02
C ALA A 443 35.87 -15.77 21.22
N MET A 444 34.97 -14.78 21.15
CA MET A 444 33.52 -14.97 21.21
C MET A 444 33.04 -15.92 20.12
N LEU A 445 33.35 -15.62 18.86
CA LEU A 445 32.88 -16.42 17.70
C LEU A 445 33.46 -17.84 17.72
N SER A 446 34.68 -18.07 18.21
CA SER A 446 35.21 -19.41 18.31
C SER A 446 34.47 -20.26 19.34
N ARG A 447 33.84 -19.65 20.37
CA ARG A 447 32.97 -20.34 21.35
C ARG A 447 31.56 -20.51 20.83
N LEU A 448 31.00 -19.52 20.13
CA LEU A 448 29.65 -19.58 19.56
C LEU A 448 29.54 -20.51 18.35
N LYS A 449 30.56 -20.59 17.52
CA LYS A 449 30.54 -21.42 16.30
C LYS A 449 30.03 -22.85 16.52
N PRO A 450 30.56 -23.63 17.51
CA PRO A 450 30.07 -24.98 17.77
C PRO A 450 28.60 -25.06 18.20
N LEU A 451 28.04 -23.99 18.76
CA LEU A 451 26.59 -23.91 19.06
C LEU A 451 25.78 -23.56 17.81
N LEU A 452 26.23 -22.58 17.05
CA LEU A 452 25.52 -22.07 15.86
C LEU A 452 25.46 -23.11 14.74
N GLU A 453 26.42 -24.02 14.66
CA GLU A 453 26.50 -25.11 13.69
C GLU A 453 26.01 -26.47 14.25
N ASP A 454 25.57 -26.52 15.54
CA ASP A 454 25.11 -27.74 16.20
C ASP A 454 23.73 -28.15 15.66
N GLU A 455 23.66 -29.32 14.97
CA GLU A 455 22.38 -29.82 14.43
C GLU A 455 21.36 -30.22 15.51
N GLY A 456 21.81 -30.43 16.75
CA GLY A 456 20.95 -30.77 17.88
C GLY A 456 20.29 -29.54 18.56
N VAL A 457 20.68 -28.33 18.20
CA VAL A 457 20.14 -27.07 18.78
C VAL A 457 19.52 -26.23 17.69
N LEU A 458 18.24 -25.91 17.83
CA LEU A 458 17.54 -25.01 16.90
C LEU A 458 17.92 -23.55 17.15
N LYS A 459 18.36 -22.84 16.14
CA LYS A 459 18.54 -21.38 16.16
C LYS A 459 17.30 -20.70 15.66
N ILE A 460 16.78 -19.74 16.41
CA ILE A 460 15.61 -18.95 16.10
C ILE A 460 16.07 -17.51 15.86
N ALA A 461 15.57 -16.86 14.82
CA ALA A 461 15.89 -15.46 14.56
C ALA A 461 14.73 -14.74 13.84
N GLN A 462 14.83 -13.42 13.74
CA GLN A 462 13.93 -12.56 12.98
C GLN A 462 14.67 -12.02 11.77
N ASN A 463 14.19 -12.30 10.53
CA ASN A 463 14.90 -11.92 9.29
C ASN A 463 16.34 -12.47 9.24
N LEU A 464 16.46 -13.74 9.59
CA LEU A 464 17.71 -14.46 9.79
C LEU A 464 18.73 -14.30 8.64
N LYS A 465 18.26 -14.06 7.42
CA LYS A 465 19.17 -13.98 6.26
C LYS A 465 20.27 -12.92 6.45
N TYR A 466 19.97 -11.84 7.12
CA TYR A 466 20.93 -10.80 7.45
C TYR A 466 22.01 -11.32 8.41
N ASP A 467 21.61 -11.87 9.55
CA ASP A 467 22.52 -12.44 10.57
C ASP A 467 23.32 -13.62 10.00
N TYR A 468 22.64 -14.45 9.20
CA TYR A 468 23.27 -15.56 8.50
C TYR A 468 24.42 -15.07 7.62
N LEU A 469 24.20 -14.00 6.83
CA LEU A 469 25.20 -13.45 5.93
C LEU A 469 26.36 -12.78 6.69
N VAL A 470 26.07 -12.05 7.77
CA VAL A 470 27.10 -11.47 8.66
C VAL A 470 28.00 -12.55 9.27
N LEU A 471 27.43 -13.65 9.73
CA LEU A 471 28.17 -14.77 10.32
C LEU A 471 28.84 -15.66 9.27
N LEU A 472 28.25 -15.81 8.09
CA LEU A 472 28.81 -16.53 6.94
C LEU A 472 30.16 -15.94 6.49
N GLN A 473 30.28 -14.61 6.49
CA GLN A 473 31.55 -13.91 6.19
C GLN A 473 32.63 -14.22 7.22
N ARG A 474 32.25 -14.65 8.41
CA ARG A 474 33.14 -15.08 9.50
C ARG A 474 33.32 -16.60 9.55
N GLY A 475 32.85 -17.29 8.52
CA GLY A 475 33.02 -18.74 8.35
C GLY A 475 32.10 -19.56 9.25
N ILE A 476 30.95 -19.02 9.66
CA ILE A 476 29.94 -19.71 10.46
C ILE A 476 28.68 -19.91 9.61
N ARG A 477 28.19 -21.15 9.53
CA ARG A 477 26.95 -21.52 8.88
C ARG A 477 25.92 -21.93 9.92
N ILE A 478 24.89 -21.11 10.11
CA ILE A 478 23.83 -21.41 11.08
C ILE A 478 22.98 -22.56 10.57
N ALA A 479 22.86 -23.63 11.37
CA ALA A 479 21.99 -24.80 11.06
C ALA A 479 21.76 -25.66 12.32
N PRO A 480 20.53 -26.21 12.52
CA PRO A 480 19.27 -25.85 11.90
C PRO A 480 18.75 -24.52 12.42
N PHE A 481 17.79 -23.92 11.70
CA PHE A 481 17.21 -22.64 12.11
C PHE A 481 15.74 -22.49 11.74
N ASP A 482 15.07 -21.54 12.40
CA ASP A 482 13.74 -21.01 12.02
C ASP A 482 13.77 -19.48 12.03
N ASP A 483 12.90 -18.86 11.20
CA ASP A 483 12.82 -17.42 10.99
C ASP A 483 11.39 -16.92 11.23
N THR A 484 11.19 -16.09 12.24
CA THR A 484 9.87 -15.59 12.66
C THR A 484 9.22 -14.66 11.63
N MET A 485 9.99 -13.87 10.90
CA MET A 485 9.51 -13.06 9.76
C MET A 485 8.90 -13.94 8.68
N LEU A 486 9.60 -15.01 8.29
CA LEU A 486 9.13 -15.93 7.26
C LEU A 486 7.96 -16.79 7.72
N ILE A 487 7.90 -17.17 9.00
CA ILE A 487 6.74 -17.86 9.59
C ILE A 487 5.51 -16.96 9.50
N SER A 488 5.63 -15.70 9.94
CA SER A 488 4.55 -14.71 9.85
C SER A 488 4.12 -14.47 8.40
N TYR A 489 5.07 -14.34 7.49
CA TYR A 489 4.79 -14.13 6.08
C TYR A 489 4.01 -15.29 5.44
N VAL A 490 4.35 -16.53 5.78
CA VAL A 490 3.64 -17.73 5.29
C VAL A 490 2.22 -17.82 5.85
N LEU A 491 2.02 -17.42 7.10
CA LEU A 491 0.71 -17.43 7.76
C LEU A 491 -0.21 -16.32 7.25
N GLU A 492 0.30 -15.09 7.12
CA GLU A 492 -0.54 -13.90 7.05
C GLU A 492 -0.17 -12.94 5.89
N ALA A 493 0.86 -13.25 5.12
CA ALA A 493 1.25 -12.57 3.86
C ALA A 493 0.97 -11.06 3.83
N THR A 494 -0.18 -10.65 3.30
CA THR A 494 -0.56 -9.23 3.06
C THR A 494 -1.38 -8.60 4.17
N LEU A 495 -1.62 -9.30 5.28
CA LEU A 495 -2.49 -8.79 6.35
C LEU A 495 -1.85 -7.68 7.19
N HIS A 496 -0.54 -7.72 7.33
CA HIS A 496 0.28 -6.72 8.06
C HIS A 496 1.75 -6.81 7.60
N GLY A 497 2.60 -5.94 8.11
CA GLY A 497 4.04 -6.06 7.96
C GLY A 497 4.60 -7.20 8.81
N HIS A 498 5.82 -7.65 8.51
CA HIS A 498 6.44 -8.80 9.18
C HIS A 498 7.69 -8.38 9.97
N GLY A 499 7.82 -7.09 10.27
CA GLY A 499 8.85 -6.56 11.17
C GLY A 499 8.59 -6.96 12.62
N MET A 500 9.65 -7.14 13.40
CA MET A 500 9.55 -7.59 14.79
C MET A 500 8.69 -6.66 15.65
N ASP A 501 8.85 -5.35 15.55
CA ASP A 501 8.09 -4.36 16.31
C ASP A 501 6.59 -4.52 16.07
N GLU A 502 6.17 -4.62 14.79
CA GLU A 502 4.77 -4.79 14.43
C GLU A 502 4.20 -6.12 14.91
N LEU A 503 4.98 -7.21 14.79
CA LEU A 503 4.58 -8.53 15.28
C LEU A 503 4.48 -8.55 16.81
N SER A 504 5.40 -7.89 17.51
CA SER A 504 5.38 -7.77 18.96
C SER A 504 4.14 -7.00 19.44
N GLU A 505 3.85 -5.84 18.83
CA GLU A 505 2.64 -5.08 19.17
C GLU A 505 1.38 -5.91 18.92
N LEU A 506 1.34 -6.65 17.81
CA LEU A 506 0.16 -7.43 17.37
C LEU A 506 -0.09 -8.67 18.25
N TYR A 507 0.96 -9.44 18.57
CA TYR A 507 0.81 -10.75 19.21
C TYR A 507 1.14 -10.78 20.70
N LEU A 508 2.04 -9.90 21.15
CA LEU A 508 2.45 -9.82 22.56
C LEU A 508 1.84 -8.62 23.27
N GLY A 509 1.27 -7.64 22.53
CA GLY A 509 0.82 -6.37 23.10
C GLY A 509 1.96 -5.54 23.68
N HIS A 510 3.20 -5.83 23.28
CA HIS A 510 4.41 -5.19 23.73
C HIS A 510 5.04 -4.36 22.62
N LYS A 511 5.45 -3.15 22.96
CA LYS A 511 6.18 -2.28 22.07
C LYS A 511 7.67 -2.32 22.40
N PRO A 512 8.53 -2.91 21.54
CA PRO A 512 9.97 -2.98 21.78
C PRO A 512 10.64 -1.60 21.80
N ILE A 513 11.82 -1.54 22.39
CA ILE A 513 12.69 -0.36 22.32
C ILE A 513 13.02 -0.07 20.87
N ALA A 514 12.69 1.12 20.38
CA ALA A 514 13.01 1.45 18.99
C ALA A 514 14.50 1.74 18.79
N PHE A 515 15.09 1.27 17.70
CA PHE A 515 16.49 1.55 17.34
C PHE A 515 16.84 3.05 17.45
N ALA A 516 15.93 3.93 17.07
CA ALA A 516 16.10 5.37 17.13
C ALA A 516 16.15 5.94 18.55
N ASP A 517 15.75 5.19 19.57
CA ASP A 517 15.80 5.61 20.97
C ASP A 517 17.17 5.29 21.59
N VAL A 518 17.91 4.30 21.05
CA VAL A 518 19.27 3.95 21.48
C VAL A 518 20.36 4.58 20.59
N ALA A 519 20.15 4.67 19.27
CA ALA A 519 21.13 5.18 18.31
C ALA A 519 20.87 6.64 17.87
N GLY A 520 19.82 7.29 18.37
CA GLY A 520 19.47 8.68 18.04
C GLY A 520 18.78 8.87 16.69
N LYS A 521 18.37 10.11 16.39
CA LYS A 521 17.58 10.49 15.19
C LYS A 521 18.24 11.61 14.39
N GLY A 522 18.10 11.58 13.07
CA GLY A 522 18.57 12.64 12.17
C GLY A 522 20.08 12.89 12.26
N LYS A 523 20.49 14.13 12.54
CA LYS A 523 21.93 14.50 12.61
C LYS A 523 22.65 13.96 13.86
N GLN A 524 21.90 13.48 14.85
CA GLN A 524 22.46 12.91 16.08
C GLN A 524 22.52 11.38 16.03
N LYS A 525 22.11 10.76 14.90
CA LYS A 525 22.19 9.32 14.72
C LYS A 525 23.64 8.86 14.72
N VAL A 526 23.95 7.90 15.59
CA VAL A 526 25.23 7.21 15.66
C VAL A 526 25.10 5.77 15.13
N THR A 527 26.24 5.16 14.79
CA THR A 527 26.32 3.72 14.51
C THR A 527 26.23 2.94 15.82
N PHE A 528 25.80 1.67 15.75
CA PHE A 528 25.51 0.88 16.95
C PHE A 528 26.74 0.64 17.84
N ASP A 529 27.92 0.59 17.27
CA ASP A 529 29.20 0.51 17.99
C ASP A 529 29.46 1.69 18.93
N CYS A 530 28.77 2.82 18.72
CA CYS A 530 28.82 4.00 19.58
C CYS A 530 27.72 4.02 20.66
N VAL A 531 26.78 3.07 20.66
CA VAL A 531 25.73 2.94 21.68
C VAL A 531 26.36 2.42 22.97
N PRO A 532 26.08 3.03 24.15
CA PRO A 532 26.57 2.50 25.43
C PRO A 532 26.14 1.05 25.65
N VAL A 533 27.04 0.20 26.11
CA VAL A 533 26.82 -1.25 26.24
C VAL A 533 25.58 -1.59 27.07
N LYS A 534 25.30 -0.81 28.09
CA LYS A 534 24.11 -1.04 28.96
C LYS A 534 22.80 -0.86 28.17
N GLU A 535 22.71 0.19 27.39
CA GLU A 535 21.56 0.47 26.51
C GLU A 535 21.50 -0.54 25.37
N ALA A 536 22.63 -0.90 24.79
CA ALA A 536 22.74 -1.95 23.78
C ALA A 536 22.27 -3.31 24.33
N THR A 537 22.63 -3.66 25.57
CA THR A 537 22.17 -4.89 26.22
C THR A 537 20.64 -4.92 26.36
N ARG A 538 20.04 -3.81 26.80
CA ARG A 538 18.58 -3.75 26.98
C ARG A 538 17.86 -3.89 25.64
N TYR A 539 18.35 -3.23 24.60
CA TYR A 539 17.80 -3.28 23.26
C TYR A 539 17.96 -4.68 22.64
N SER A 540 19.19 -5.16 22.49
CA SER A 540 19.47 -6.41 21.76
C SER A 540 18.95 -7.66 22.47
N ALA A 541 19.01 -7.71 23.80
CA ALA A 541 18.47 -8.84 24.54
C ALA A 541 16.93 -8.86 24.51
N GLU A 542 16.28 -7.67 24.43
CA GLU A 542 14.84 -7.58 24.19
C GLU A 542 14.48 -8.13 22.82
N ASP A 543 15.23 -7.78 21.77
CA ASP A 543 14.99 -8.26 20.41
C ASP A 543 15.06 -9.80 20.35
N ALA A 544 16.03 -10.41 21.01
CA ALA A 544 16.14 -11.87 21.13
C ALA A 544 14.98 -12.50 21.93
N ASP A 545 14.58 -11.91 23.08
CA ASP A 545 13.47 -12.41 23.90
C ASP A 545 12.12 -12.29 23.16
N VAL A 546 11.85 -11.13 22.55
CA VAL A 546 10.64 -10.91 21.74
C VAL A 546 10.57 -11.92 20.60
N THR A 547 11.65 -12.11 19.87
CA THR A 547 11.73 -13.06 18.76
C THR A 547 11.47 -14.49 19.22
N LEU A 548 12.01 -14.90 20.36
CA LEU A 548 11.74 -16.23 20.93
C LEU A 548 10.25 -16.41 21.29
N ARG A 549 9.62 -15.39 21.89
CA ARG A 549 8.18 -15.42 22.22
C ARG A 549 7.32 -15.49 20.97
N LEU A 550 7.63 -14.69 19.95
CA LEU A 550 6.95 -14.71 18.64
C LEU A 550 7.06 -16.09 17.98
N TYR A 551 8.24 -16.70 18.00
CA TYR A 551 8.44 -18.05 17.49
C TYR A 551 7.51 -19.06 18.16
N ARG A 552 7.48 -19.07 19.48
CA ARG A 552 6.65 -20.00 20.27
C ARG A 552 5.15 -19.82 20.03
N LEU A 553 4.70 -18.62 19.67
CA LEU A 553 3.32 -18.34 19.29
C LEU A 553 2.99 -18.71 17.83
N LEU A 554 3.89 -18.39 16.91
CA LEU A 554 3.62 -18.47 15.47
C LEU A 554 3.94 -19.85 14.87
N LYS A 555 5.03 -20.52 15.31
CA LYS A 555 5.44 -21.81 14.73
C LYS A 555 4.36 -22.89 14.80
N PRO A 556 3.64 -23.09 15.92
CA PRO A 556 2.57 -24.09 16.01
C PRO A 556 1.42 -23.82 15.02
N ARG A 557 1.17 -22.57 14.66
CA ARG A 557 0.12 -22.19 13.71
C ARG A 557 0.39 -22.72 12.31
N LEU A 558 1.65 -22.82 11.91
CA LEU A 558 1.98 -23.38 10.58
C LEU A 558 1.38 -24.78 10.37
N ALA A 559 1.48 -25.64 11.37
CA ALA A 559 0.89 -26.97 11.33
C ALA A 559 -0.64 -26.92 11.43
N ALA A 560 -1.16 -26.14 12.40
CA ALA A 560 -2.60 -26.01 12.65
C ALA A 560 -3.37 -25.44 11.44
N GLU A 561 -2.75 -24.50 10.69
CA GLU A 561 -3.35 -23.86 9.53
C GLU A 561 -2.96 -24.52 8.19
N GLY A 562 -2.20 -25.65 8.23
CA GLY A 562 -1.78 -26.40 7.04
C GLY A 562 -0.75 -25.64 6.17
N ARG A 563 0.08 -24.80 6.76
CA ARG A 563 1.09 -23.96 6.06
C ARG A 563 2.53 -24.44 6.22
N LEU A 564 2.73 -25.49 7.01
CA LEU A 564 4.05 -26.02 7.32
C LEU A 564 4.85 -26.37 6.05
N THR A 565 4.22 -26.98 5.05
CA THR A 565 4.88 -27.38 3.80
C THR A 565 5.47 -26.17 3.06
N VAL A 566 4.75 -25.06 2.96
CA VAL A 566 5.24 -23.84 2.31
C VAL A 566 6.48 -23.33 3.03
N TYR A 567 6.42 -23.24 4.37
CA TYR A 567 7.56 -22.80 5.17
C TYR A 567 8.78 -23.71 5.03
N GLU A 568 8.60 -25.01 5.27
CA GLU A 568 9.68 -25.99 5.32
C GLU A 568 10.32 -26.30 3.95
N THR A 569 9.58 -26.15 2.84
CA THR A 569 10.06 -26.55 1.52
C THR A 569 10.35 -25.39 0.57
N LEU A 570 9.85 -24.19 0.85
CA LEU A 570 10.01 -23.02 -0.03
C LEU A 570 10.70 -21.84 0.66
N GLU A 571 10.33 -21.51 1.91
CA GLU A 571 10.87 -20.30 2.55
C GLU A 571 12.17 -20.58 3.30
N ARG A 572 12.14 -21.46 4.32
CA ARG A 572 13.29 -21.72 5.16
C ARG A 572 14.53 -22.21 4.37
N PRO A 573 14.43 -23.19 3.49
CA PRO A 573 15.63 -23.67 2.76
C PRO A 573 16.18 -22.69 1.72
N LEU A 574 15.42 -21.63 1.39
CA LEU A 574 15.90 -20.59 0.47
C LEU A 574 16.85 -19.59 1.13
N VAL A 575 16.81 -19.43 2.45
CA VAL A 575 17.64 -18.46 3.20
C VAL A 575 19.14 -18.65 2.92
N PRO A 576 19.74 -19.87 3.11
CA PRO A 576 21.16 -20.05 2.82
C PRO A 576 21.51 -19.92 1.33
N VAL A 577 20.58 -20.25 0.44
CA VAL A 577 20.78 -20.09 -1.01
C VAL A 577 20.91 -18.60 -1.37
N LEU A 578 20.02 -17.77 -0.85
CA LEU A 578 20.08 -16.32 -1.06
C LEU A 578 21.32 -15.71 -0.40
N ALA A 579 21.67 -16.15 0.80
CA ALA A 579 22.89 -15.68 1.45
C ALA A 579 24.17 -16.01 0.62
N ASP A 580 24.27 -17.21 0.08
CA ASP A 580 25.37 -17.59 -0.81
C ASP A 580 25.36 -16.75 -2.11
N MET A 581 24.19 -16.43 -2.68
CA MET A 581 24.05 -15.57 -3.87
C MET A 581 24.47 -14.12 -3.56
N GLU A 582 23.96 -13.56 -2.47
CA GLU A 582 24.27 -12.20 -2.03
C GLU A 582 25.77 -12.08 -1.70
N GLN A 583 26.35 -13.06 -1.04
CA GLN A 583 27.79 -13.11 -0.77
C GLN A 583 28.62 -13.23 -2.07
N ALA A 584 28.16 -14.02 -3.05
CA ALA A 584 28.85 -14.14 -4.32
C ALA A 584 28.88 -12.84 -5.10
N GLY A 585 27.76 -12.11 -5.15
CA GLY A 585 27.61 -10.87 -5.92
C GLY A 585 27.88 -11.05 -7.42
N ILE A 586 27.77 -10.00 -8.20
CA ILE A 586 28.04 -9.98 -9.64
C ILE A 586 29.11 -8.96 -10.01
N SER A 587 29.99 -9.30 -10.96
CA SER A 587 30.99 -8.37 -11.48
C SER A 587 30.38 -7.43 -12.50
N ILE A 588 30.79 -6.16 -12.47
CA ILE A 588 30.40 -5.17 -13.46
C ILE A 588 31.63 -4.49 -14.08
N ASP A 589 31.53 -4.17 -15.37
CA ASP A 589 32.50 -3.35 -16.09
C ASP A 589 32.12 -1.88 -15.93
N THR A 590 32.78 -1.18 -15.00
CA THR A 590 32.55 0.24 -14.73
C THR A 590 32.95 1.13 -15.90
N GLY A 591 33.89 0.70 -16.75
CA GLY A 591 34.27 1.45 -17.96
C GLY A 591 33.17 1.47 -19.01
N VAL A 592 32.45 0.35 -19.20
CA VAL A 592 31.27 0.28 -20.04
C VAL A 592 30.18 1.22 -19.51
N LEU A 593 29.91 1.19 -18.19
CA LEU A 593 28.89 2.08 -17.58
C LEU A 593 29.24 3.56 -17.71
N GLN A 594 30.49 3.94 -17.50
CA GLN A 594 30.95 5.32 -17.67
C GLN A 594 30.79 5.80 -19.11
N LYS A 595 31.14 4.97 -20.11
CA LYS A 595 30.92 5.28 -21.53
C LYS A 595 29.43 5.46 -21.83
N LEU A 596 28.57 4.58 -21.35
CA LEU A 596 27.13 4.67 -21.51
C LEU A 596 26.55 5.93 -20.84
N SER A 597 27.01 6.30 -19.64
CA SER A 597 26.59 7.54 -18.98
C SER A 597 26.94 8.77 -19.82
N HIS A 598 28.12 8.78 -20.43
CA HIS A 598 28.54 9.85 -21.33
C HIS A 598 27.67 9.90 -22.60
N ASP A 599 27.44 8.77 -23.25
CA ASP A 599 26.56 8.67 -24.43
C ASP A 599 25.14 9.17 -24.13
N PHE A 600 24.57 8.75 -22.98
CA PHE A 600 23.24 9.20 -22.54
C PHE A 600 23.22 10.71 -22.23
N ALA A 601 24.27 11.26 -21.64
CA ALA A 601 24.37 12.69 -21.38
C ALA A 601 24.33 13.50 -22.69
N ILE A 602 25.03 13.06 -23.73
CA ILE A 602 25.02 13.69 -25.06
C ILE A 602 23.60 13.65 -25.65
N GLN A 603 22.95 12.49 -25.62
CA GLN A 603 21.59 12.33 -26.14
C GLN A 603 20.56 13.18 -25.36
N MET A 604 20.68 13.22 -24.03
CA MET A 604 19.84 14.09 -23.19
C MET A 604 20.01 15.56 -23.53
N THR A 605 21.24 16.03 -23.73
CA THR A 605 21.53 17.41 -24.11
C THR A 605 20.91 17.76 -25.48
N ALA A 606 20.98 16.84 -26.43
CA ALA A 606 20.34 17.05 -27.74
C ALA A 606 18.80 17.13 -27.60
N LEU A 607 18.20 16.23 -26.81
CA LEU A 607 16.74 16.25 -26.54
C LEU A 607 16.34 17.53 -25.77
N GLU A 608 17.14 18.01 -24.82
CA GLU A 608 16.92 19.28 -24.12
C GLU A 608 16.88 20.47 -25.08
N GLY A 609 17.83 20.50 -26.01
CA GLY A 609 17.84 21.51 -27.07
C GLY A 609 16.58 21.50 -27.93
N ASP A 610 16.15 20.31 -28.33
CA ASP A 610 14.95 20.13 -29.13
C ASP A 610 13.66 20.49 -28.33
N ILE A 611 13.56 20.08 -27.09
CA ILE A 611 12.44 20.39 -26.21
C ILE A 611 12.34 21.90 -25.98
N HIS A 612 13.47 22.56 -25.68
CA HIS A 612 13.50 24.00 -25.49
C HIS A 612 13.15 24.76 -26.78
N LYS A 613 13.58 24.28 -27.95
CA LYS A 613 13.20 24.83 -29.24
C LYS A 613 11.69 24.70 -29.48
N LEU A 614 11.11 23.56 -29.23
CA LEU A 614 9.66 23.33 -29.33
C LEU A 614 8.90 24.18 -28.31
N ALA A 615 9.39 24.31 -27.10
CA ALA A 615 8.77 25.13 -26.06
C ALA A 615 8.91 26.63 -26.31
N GLY A 616 9.91 27.07 -27.11
CA GLY A 616 10.24 28.48 -27.36
C GLY A 616 10.88 29.17 -26.15
N GLU A 617 11.31 28.42 -25.12
CA GLU A 617 11.98 28.92 -23.94
C GLU A 617 12.79 27.81 -23.24
N LYS A 618 13.75 28.24 -22.40
CA LYS A 618 14.51 27.31 -21.56
C LYS A 618 13.79 27.10 -20.23
N PHE A 619 13.65 25.86 -19.80
CA PHE A 619 13.08 25.48 -18.51
C PHE A 619 13.70 24.17 -18.01
N ASN A 620 13.53 23.85 -16.72
CA ASN A 620 14.00 22.57 -16.20
C ASN A 620 13.02 21.46 -16.54
N ILE A 621 13.39 20.60 -17.51
CA ILE A 621 12.58 19.46 -17.98
C ILE A 621 12.34 18.44 -16.88
N GLY A 622 13.31 18.30 -15.94
CA GLY A 622 13.20 17.45 -14.76
C GLY A 622 12.22 17.97 -13.69
N SER A 623 11.75 19.23 -13.80
CA SER A 623 10.79 19.83 -12.88
C SER A 623 9.36 19.59 -13.37
N PRO A 624 8.54 18.73 -12.68
CA PRO A 624 7.15 18.49 -13.08
C PRO A 624 6.32 19.77 -13.14
N LYS A 625 6.62 20.75 -12.26
CA LYS A 625 5.93 22.03 -12.21
C LYS A 625 6.20 22.85 -13.49
N GLN A 626 7.48 23.09 -13.82
CA GLN A 626 7.84 23.89 -15.00
C GLN A 626 7.37 23.23 -16.31
N LEU A 627 7.52 21.91 -16.41
CA LEU A 627 7.01 21.15 -17.55
C LEU A 627 5.50 21.26 -17.67
N GLY A 628 4.77 21.16 -16.57
CA GLY A 628 3.31 21.31 -16.53
C GLY A 628 2.87 22.72 -16.95
N ASP A 629 3.58 23.75 -16.51
CA ASP A 629 3.32 25.14 -16.88
C ASP A 629 3.53 25.38 -18.39
N VAL A 630 4.53 24.71 -19.00
CA VAL A 630 4.74 24.75 -20.47
C VAL A 630 3.66 24.01 -21.22
N LEU A 631 3.36 22.75 -20.84
CA LEU A 631 2.42 21.90 -21.57
C LEU A 631 0.97 22.40 -21.46
N PHE A 632 0.53 22.75 -20.27
CA PHE A 632 -0.87 23.07 -19.96
C PHE A 632 -1.12 24.56 -19.74
N GLY A 633 -0.14 25.31 -19.26
CA GLY A 633 -0.23 26.76 -19.13
C GLY A 633 0.00 27.48 -20.44
N LYS A 634 1.14 27.23 -21.10
CA LYS A 634 1.52 27.94 -22.33
C LYS A 634 0.88 27.36 -23.59
N PHE A 635 0.97 26.02 -23.78
CA PHE A 635 0.42 25.38 -24.98
C PHE A 635 -1.05 25.02 -24.87
N SER A 636 -1.63 25.08 -23.67
CA SER A 636 -3.03 24.72 -23.39
C SER A 636 -3.40 23.34 -23.96
N LEU A 637 -2.48 22.35 -23.83
CA LEU A 637 -2.72 21.01 -24.34
C LEU A 637 -3.89 20.32 -23.62
N PRO A 638 -4.66 19.47 -24.30
CA PRO A 638 -5.80 18.80 -23.72
C PRO A 638 -5.38 17.79 -22.63
N GLY A 639 -6.32 17.45 -21.72
CA GLY A 639 -6.11 16.39 -20.73
C GLY A 639 -5.35 16.79 -19.48
N GLY A 640 -4.91 18.04 -19.33
CA GLY A 640 -4.19 18.52 -18.15
C GLY A 640 -4.95 18.26 -16.84
N ARG A 641 -4.36 17.52 -15.89
CA ARG A 641 -4.90 17.26 -14.55
C ARG A 641 -4.03 17.95 -13.53
N LYS A 642 -4.65 18.55 -12.51
CA LYS A 642 -3.91 19.10 -11.37
C LYS A 642 -3.78 18.05 -10.29
N THR A 643 -2.59 18.00 -9.68
CA THR A 643 -2.32 17.18 -8.49
C THR A 643 -3.07 17.73 -7.28
N LYS A 644 -3.11 16.99 -6.18
CA LYS A 644 -3.68 17.45 -4.90
C LYS A 644 -3.05 18.75 -4.39
N THR A 645 -1.84 19.07 -4.82
CA THR A 645 -1.11 20.32 -4.47
C THR A 645 -1.33 21.45 -5.46
N GLY A 646 -2.24 21.29 -6.43
CA GLY A 646 -2.55 22.32 -7.44
C GLY A 646 -1.55 22.42 -8.62
N ALA A 647 -0.46 21.70 -8.60
CA ALA A 647 0.48 21.63 -9.71
C ALA A 647 -0.09 20.75 -10.84
N TRP A 648 0.31 20.99 -12.09
CA TRP A 648 -0.04 20.12 -13.19
C TRP A 648 0.59 18.73 -13.00
N SER A 649 -0.20 17.67 -13.19
CA SER A 649 0.38 16.34 -13.32
C SER A 649 1.10 16.22 -14.66
N THR A 650 2.27 15.63 -14.63
CA THR A 650 3.07 15.29 -15.82
C THR A 650 3.54 13.84 -15.71
N ASP A 651 2.62 12.95 -15.23
CA ASP A 651 2.89 11.52 -15.15
C ASP A 651 3.12 10.90 -16.55
N ALA A 652 3.64 9.68 -16.55
CA ALA A 652 3.98 8.99 -17.80
C ALA A 652 2.74 8.77 -18.66
N ASP A 653 1.63 8.33 -18.06
CA ASP A 653 0.38 8.03 -18.77
C ASP A 653 -0.14 9.26 -19.53
N MET A 654 -0.10 10.44 -18.90
CA MET A 654 -0.53 11.68 -19.51
C MET A 654 0.38 12.11 -20.66
N LEU A 655 1.70 11.96 -20.50
CA LEU A 655 2.66 12.29 -21.56
C LEU A 655 2.55 11.30 -22.72
N GLU A 656 2.27 10.03 -22.46
CA GLU A 656 2.00 9.01 -23.48
C GLU A 656 0.72 9.34 -24.24
N ASP A 657 -0.36 9.74 -23.56
CA ASP A 657 -1.60 10.19 -24.20
C ASP A 657 -1.35 11.41 -25.12
N LEU A 658 -0.57 12.38 -24.68
CA LEU A 658 -0.20 13.55 -25.49
C LEU A 658 0.68 13.16 -26.69
N ALA A 659 1.64 12.25 -26.50
CA ALA A 659 2.49 11.76 -27.58
C ALA A 659 1.67 10.98 -28.63
N ALA A 660 0.69 10.17 -28.20
CA ALA A 660 -0.24 9.46 -29.07
C ALA A 660 -1.14 10.42 -29.90
N GLN A 661 -1.46 11.60 -29.35
CA GLN A 661 -2.17 12.68 -30.02
C GLN A 661 -1.29 13.47 -31.02
N GLY A 662 0.01 13.12 -31.13
CA GLY A 662 0.94 13.74 -32.09
C GLY A 662 1.69 14.96 -31.55
N HIS A 663 1.73 15.15 -30.21
CA HIS A 663 2.50 16.23 -29.61
C HIS A 663 3.97 15.84 -29.44
N ASP A 664 4.84 16.25 -30.38
CA ASP A 664 6.27 15.93 -30.40
C ASP A 664 7.02 16.28 -29.08
N ILE A 665 6.64 17.37 -28.44
CA ILE A 665 7.25 17.78 -27.18
C ILE A 665 7.03 16.72 -26.09
N ALA A 666 5.84 16.11 -26.01
CA ALA A 666 5.54 15.08 -25.01
C ALA A 666 6.38 13.81 -25.27
N LYS A 667 6.51 13.39 -26.55
CA LYS A 667 7.35 12.26 -26.94
C LYS A 667 8.81 12.48 -26.54
N LYS A 668 9.38 13.64 -26.89
CA LYS A 668 10.77 13.97 -26.54
C LYS A 668 11.01 14.08 -25.04
N VAL A 669 10.01 14.53 -24.27
CA VAL A 669 10.09 14.54 -22.81
C VAL A 669 10.09 13.13 -22.25
N LEU A 670 9.30 12.20 -22.79
CA LEU A 670 9.32 10.78 -22.41
C LEU A 670 10.70 10.16 -22.69
N ASP A 671 11.26 10.38 -23.88
CA ASP A 671 12.59 9.91 -24.26
C ASP A 671 13.66 10.47 -23.32
N TRP A 672 13.62 11.76 -23.02
CA TRP A 672 14.54 12.40 -22.07
C TRP A 672 14.43 11.83 -20.66
N ARG A 673 13.20 11.62 -20.16
CA ARG A 673 12.96 11.02 -18.84
C ARG A 673 13.46 9.59 -18.77
N GLN A 674 13.29 8.80 -19.83
CA GLN A 674 13.81 7.44 -19.90
C GLN A 674 15.33 7.43 -19.77
N LEU A 675 16.04 8.24 -20.57
CA LEU A 675 17.49 8.33 -20.50
C LEU A 675 17.98 8.87 -19.15
N SER A 676 17.33 9.89 -18.60
CA SER A 676 17.63 10.45 -17.29
C SER A 676 17.51 9.40 -16.18
N LYS A 677 16.44 8.59 -16.21
CA LYS A 677 16.24 7.47 -15.28
C LYS A 677 17.30 6.40 -15.43
N LEU A 678 17.59 5.97 -16.66
CA LEU A 678 18.61 4.95 -16.95
C LEU A 678 19.99 5.41 -16.49
N ARG A 679 20.32 6.66 -16.78
CA ARG A 679 21.59 7.26 -16.38
C ARG A 679 21.71 7.34 -14.85
N GLY A 680 20.75 7.98 -14.18
CA GLY A 680 20.83 8.21 -12.73
C GLY A 680 20.73 6.93 -11.91
N THR A 681 19.87 5.96 -12.34
CA THR A 681 19.63 4.75 -11.57
C THR A 681 20.69 3.68 -11.81
N TYR A 682 21.24 3.59 -13.03
CA TYR A 682 22.15 2.48 -13.38
C TYR A 682 23.56 2.96 -13.73
N THR A 683 23.75 3.78 -14.77
CA THR A 683 25.10 4.05 -15.23
C THR A 683 25.91 4.92 -14.28
N ASP A 684 25.29 5.87 -13.58
CA ASP A 684 25.96 6.73 -12.59
C ASP A 684 26.00 6.06 -11.20
N ALA A 685 24.92 5.34 -10.80
CA ALA A 685 24.80 4.80 -9.44
C ALA A 685 25.53 3.46 -9.25
N LEU A 686 25.44 2.49 -10.21
CA LEU A 686 25.99 1.14 -10.04
C LEU A 686 27.47 1.11 -9.71
N PRO A 687 28.36 1.96 -10.28
CA PRO A 687 29.76 1.98 -9.89
C PRO A 687 29.98 2.23 -8.40
N GLY A 688 29.09 2.99 -7.75
CA GLY A 688 29.12 3.26 -6.31
C GLY A 688 28.73 2.07 -5.42
N TYR A 689 28.08 1.06 -5.99
CA TYR A 689 27.72 -0.17 -5.27
C TYR A 689 28.80 -1.27 -5.35
N VAL A 690 29.88 -1.04 -6.08
CA VAL A 690 31.00 -2.01 -6.11
C VAL A 690 31.64 -2.08 -4.76
N ASN A 691 31.54 -3.22 -4.10
CA ASN A 691 32.20 -3.45 -2.83
C ASN A 691 33.73 -3.44 -3.01
N PRO A 692 34.47 -2.59 -2.29
CA PRO A 692 35.93 -2.43 -2.49
C PRO A 692 36.77 -3.68 -2.13
N GLN A 693 36.22 -4.58 -1.30
CA GLN A 693 36.92 -5.80 -0.88
C GLN A 693 36.73 -6.94 -1.90
N THR A 694 35.54 -7.06 -2.47
CA THR A 694 35.20 -8.15 -3.39
C THR A 694 35.32 -7.76 -4.87
N GLY A 695 35.27 -6.46 -5.17
CA GLY A 695 35.20 -5.93 -6.53
C GLY A 695 33.89 -6.25 -7.24
N ARG A 696 32.83 -6.62 -6.49
CA ARG A 696 31.54 -7.07 -7.02
C ARG A 696 30.39 -6.24 -6.45
N VAL A 697 29.26 -6.29 -7.11
CA VAL A 697 28.00 -5.70 -6.63
C VAL A 697 27.19 -6.78 -5.91
N HIS A 698 26.76 -6.49 -4.70
CA HIS A 698 26.00 -7.37 -3.85
C HIS A 698 24.60 -6.76 -3.64
N THR A 699 23.58 -7.34 -4.26
CA THR A 699 22.18 -6.95 -4.01
C THR A 699 21.66 -7.68 -2.79
N SER A 700 20.58 -7.17 -2.18
CA SER A 700 19.84 -7.88 -1.15
C SER A 700 18.48 -8.31 -1.68
N TYR A 701 18.04 -9.54 -1.39
CA TYR A 701 16.74 -10.08 -1.75
C TYR A 701 15.79 -10.07 -0.55
N ALA A 702 14.77 -9.21 -0.60
CA ALA A 702 13.69 -9.24 0.38
C ALA A 702 12.75 -10.44 0.12
N MET A 703 12.59 -11.30 1.14
CA MET A 703 11.82 -12.54 1.04
C MET A 703 10.34 -12.39 1.37
N ALA A 704 9.98 -11.38 2.17
CA ALA A 704 8.64 -11.18 2.72
C ALA A 704 7.98 -9.86 2.29
N SER A 705 8.42 -9.26 1.17
CA SER A 705 7.96 -7.93 0.73
C SER A 705 6.87 -7.94 -0.33
N THR A 706 6.64 -9.06 -1.02
CA THR A 706 5.63 -9.17 -2.08
C THR A 706 4.45 -10.03 -1.66
N SER A 707 3.27 -9.75 -2.21
CA SER A 707 2.07 -10.52 -1.91
C SER A 707 2.07 -11.94 -2.52
N THR A 708 2.78 -12.13 -3.64
CA THR A 708 2.72 -13.36 -4.45
C THR A 708 3.85 -14.34 -4.18
N GLY A 709 4.77 -14.05 -3.27
CA GLY A 709 5.95 -14.90 -3.04
C GLY A 709 7.13 -14.59 -3.97
N ARG A 710 7.05 -13.60 -4.86
CA ARG A 710 8.22 -13.16 -5.63
C ARG A 710 9.26 -12.53 -4.70
N LEU A 711 10.54 -12.69 -5.02
CA LEU A 711 11.64 -11.97 -4.38
C LEU A 711 11.69 -10.53 -4.88
N ALA A 712 12.12 -9.60 -4.04
CA ALA A 712 12.40 -8.22 -4.45
C ALA A 712 13.86 -7.88 -4.19
N SER A 713 14.56 -7.45 -5.24
CA SER A 713 15.96 -7.02 -5.16
C SER A 713 16.05 -5.56 -4.74
N THR A 714 16.91 -5.26 -3.77
CA THR A 714 17.15 -3.89 -3.26
C THR A 714 18.65 -3.66 -3.07
N ASP A 715 19.07 -2.44 -3.07
CA ASP A 715 20.39 -1.94 -2.70
C ASP A 715 21.60 -2.62 -3.41
N PRO A 716 21.64 -2.62 -4.77
CA PRO A 716 20.75 -2.01 -5.74
C PRO A 716 19.67 -2.94 -6.26
N ASN A 717 18.55 -2.40 -6.79
CA ASN A 717 17.54 -3.22 -7.47
C ASN A 717 18.03 -3.63 -8.87
N LEU A 718 18.48 -4.88 -8.99
CA LEU A 718 18.97 -5.47 -10.25
C LEU A 718 17.86 -6.15 -11.08
N GLN A 719 16.66 -6.34 -10.52
CA GLN A 719 15.51 -6.94 -11.22
C GLN A 719 14.84 -5.98 -12.21
N ASN A 720 15.06 -4.67 -12.06
CA ASN A 720 14.41 -3.65 -12.88
C ASN A 720 15.28 -3.12 -14.05
N ILE A 721 16.41 -3.76 -14.34
CA ILE A 721 17.26 -3.37 -15.47
C ILE A 721 16.54 -3.72 -16.78
N PRO A 722 16.22 -2.71 -17.63
CA PRO A 722 15.40 -2.95 -18.81
C PRO A 722 16.04 -3.89 -19.81
N ILE A 723 15.23 -4.74 -20.45
CA ILE A 723 15.67 -5.66 -21.50
C ILE A 723 15.02 -5.35 -22.85
N ARG A 724 13.89 -4.62 -22.84
CA ARG A 724 13.11 -4.39 -24.07
C ARG A 724 13.67 -3.27 -24.92
N THR A 725 14.41 -2.33 -24.34
CA THR A 725 15.00 -1.19 -25.06
C THR A 725 16.47 -1.45 -25.37
N GLU A 726 16.99 -0.83 -26.40
CA GLU A 726 18.38 -0.95 -26.80
C GLU A 726 19.32 -0.41 -25.70
N GLU A 727 18.97 0.72 -25.09
CA GLU A 727 19.71 1.35 -24.00
C GLU A 727 19.77 0.42 -22.77
N GLY A 728 18.68 -0.24 -22.44
CA GLY A 728 18.63 -1.21 -21.34
C GLY A 728 19.52 -2.41 -21.60
N ARG A 729 19.49 -2.97 -22.81
CA ARG A 729 20.36 -4.07 -23.23
C ARG A 729 21.83 -3.66 -23.17
N ARG A 730 22.18 -2.45 -23.60
CA ARG A 730 23.53 -1.92 -23.47
C ARG A 730 24.00 -1.85 -22.02
N ILE A 731 23.11 -1.56 -21.04
CA ILE A 731 23.45 -1.61 -19.61
C ILE A 731 23.74 -3.05 -19.19
N ARG A 732 23.00 -4.05 -19.68
CA ARG A 732 23.22 -5.47 -19.36
C ARG A 732 24.58 -5.99 -19.87
N THR A 733 25.17 -5.40 -20.91
CA THR A 733 26.53 -5.76 -21.36
C THR A 733 27.60 -5.43 -20.32
N ALA A 734 27.35 -4.52 -19.39
CA ALA A 734 28.27 -4.20 -18.30
C ALA A 734 28.32 -5.29 -17.22
N PHE A 735 27.35 -6.20 -17.14
CA PHE A 735 27.35 -7.29 -16.19
C PHE A 735 28.11 -8.48 -16.78
N ILE A 736 29.24 -8.80 -16.19
CA ILE A 736 30.22 -9.74 -16.73
C ILE A 736 30.57 -10.85 -15.75
N ALA A 737 31.06 -11.97 -16.26
CA ALA A 737 31.66 -13.01 -15.44
C ALA A 737 33.11 -12.66 -15.06
N GLN A 738 33.62 -13.26 -14.00
CA GLN A 738 35.05 -13.20 -13.68
C GLN A 738 35.90 -13.85 -14.77
N GLN A 739 37.17 -13.50 -14.82
CA GLN A 739 38.10 -14.08 -15.82
C GLN A 739 38.13 -15.62 -15.80
N GLY A 740 38.01 -16.26 -16.98
CA GLY A 740 37.95 -17.71 -17.13
C GLY A 740 36.56 -18.31 -16.84
N HIS A 741 35.56 -17.50 -16.68
CA HIS A 741 34.16 -17.89 -16.49
C HIS A 741 33.23 -17.25 -17.53
N LEU A 742 32.05 -17.80 -17.66
CA LEU A 742 30.92 -17.26 -18.42
C LEU A 742 29.72 -17.08 -17.51
N LEU A 743 28.83 -16.16 -17.89
CA LEU A 743 27.49 -16.08 -17.34
C LEU A 743 26.58 -17.07 -18.09
N VAL A 744 25.86 -17.87 -17.36
CA VAL A 744 24.79 -18.73 -17.87
C VAL A 744 23.48 -18.12 -17.42
N SER A 745 22.65 -17.63 -18.35
CA SER A 745 21.28 -17.25 -18.13
C SER A 745 20.37 -18.44 -18.41
N ALA A 746 19.48 -18.77 -17.48
CA ALA A 746 18.48 -19.83 -17.60
C ALA A 746 17.11 -19.23 -17.28
N ASP A 747 16.24 -19.13 -18.29
CA ASP A 747 14.94 -18.46 -18.21
C ASP A 747 13.78 -19.41 -18.53
N TYR A 748 12.67 -19.30 -17.78
CA TYR A 748 11.45 -20.04 -18.06
C TYR A 748 10.69 -19.45 -19.26
N SER A 749 10.49 -20.25 -20.29
CA SER A 749 9.69 -19.86 -21.44
C SER A 749 8.19 -19.84 -21.10
N GLN A 750 7.60 -18.65 -20.97
CA GLN A 750 6.17 -18.42 -20.80
C GLN A 750 5.54 -19.17 -19.62
N ILE A 751 6.21 -19.22 -18.46
CA ILE A 751 5.79 -20.03 -17.31
C ILE A 751 4.35 -19.70 -16.87
N GLU A 752 3.94 -18.43 -16.82
CA GLU A 752 2.61 -18.02 -16.37
C GLU A 752 1.50 -18.52 -17.31
N LEU A 753 1.73 -18.52 -18.63
CA LEU A 753 0.78 -19.07 -19.61
C LEU A 753 0.66 -20.59 -19.51
N ARG A 754 1.76 -21.27 -19.27
CA ARG A 754 1.80 -22.74 -19.05
C ARG A 754 1.03 -23.11 -17.79
N LEU A 755 1.23 -22.34 -16.72
CA LEU A 755 0.50 -22.52 -15.46
C LEU A 755 -0.99 -22.23 -15.63
N LEU A 756 -1.37 -21.17 -16.34
CA LEU A 756 -2.77 -20.89 -16.65
C LEU A 756 -3.42 -22.04 -17.42
N ALA A 757 -2.75 -22.56 -18.45
CA ALA A 757 -3.25 -23.70 -19.23
C ALA A 757 -3.48 -24.95 -18.36
N HIS A 758 -2.62 -25.17 -17.35
CA HIS A 758 -2.79 -26.24 -16.37
C HIS A 758 -3.92 -25.97 -15.39
N ILE A 759 -3.91 -24.81 -14.72
CA ILE A 759 -4.85 -24.44 -13.66
C ILE A 759 -6.29 -24.36 -14.19
N ALA A 760 -6.48 -23.62 -15.32
CA ALA A 760 -7.78 -23.43 -15.92
C ALA A 760 -8.23 -24.59 -16.83
N GLY A 761 -7.46 -25.67 -16.94
CA GLY A 761 -7.84 -26.86 -17.70
C GLY A 761 -8.04 -26.65 -19.20
N ILE A 762 -7.37 -25.67 -19.83
CA ILE A 762 -7.63 -25.26 -21.20
C ILE A 762 -6.96 -26.20 -22.21
N GLU A 763 -7.72 -27.15 -22.72
CA GLU A 763 -7.22 -28.19 -23.63
C GLU A 763 -6.52 -27.60 -24.88
N ALA A 764 -7.09 -26.55 -25.47
CA ALA A 764 -6.51 -25.89 -26.65
C ALA A 764 -5.10 -25.32 -26.36
N LEU A 765 -4.88 -24.73 -25.20
CA LEU A 765 -3.57 -24.23 -24.79
C LEU A 765 -2.62 -25.36 -24.42
N ARG A 766 -3.11 -26.41 -23.74
CA ARG A 766 -2.31 -27.59 -23.38
C ARG A 766 -1.77 -28.29 -24.64
N ASN A 767 -2.62 -28.49 -25.63
CA ASN A 767 -2.24 -29.11 -26.92
C ASN A 767 -1.25 -28.22 -27.68
N ALA A 768 -1.51 -26.90 -27.75
CA ALA A 768 -0.61 -25.98 -28.41
C ALA A 768 0.80 -25.97 -27.78
N PHE A 769 0.90 -26.03 -26.44
CA PHE A 769 2.20 -26.15 -25.77
C PHE A 769 2.85 -27.50 -25.97
N ALA A 770 2.08 -28.61 -26.02
CA ALA A 770 2.60 -29.94 -26.30
C ALA A 770 3.17 -30.06 -27.73
N ASP A 771 2.52 -29.38 -28.68
CA ASP A 771 2.93 -29.32 -30.08
C ASP A 771 4.05 -28.30 -30.35
N GLY A 772 4.50 -27.56 -29.32
CA GLY A 772 5.54 -26.53 -29.44
C GLY A 772 5.10 -25.30 -30.23
N LEU A 773 3.79 -25.01 -30.31
CA LEU A 773 3.27 -23.88 -31.08
C LEU A 773 3.48 -22.56 -30.31
N ASP A 774 3.70 -21.49 -31.07
CA ASP A 774 3.75 -20.13 -30.53
C ASP A 774 2.34 -19.63 -30.20
N ILE A 775 2.01 -19.63 -28.90
CA ILE A 775 0.68 -19.20 -28.39
C ILE A 775 0.33 -17.80 -28.84
N HIS A 776 1.29 -16.87 -28.88
CA HIS A 776 1.02 -15.50 -29.33
C HIS A 776 0.73 -15.42 -30.82
N ALA A 777 1.45 -16.22 -31.63
CA ALA A 777 1.17 -16.31 -33.06
C ALA A 777 -0.16 -17.02 -33.34
N MET A 778 -0.50 -18.05 -32.55
CA MET A 778 -1.79 -18.73 -32.63
C MET A 778 -2.95 -17.76 -32.31
N THR A 779 -2.85 -17.07 -31.18
CA THR A 779 -3.84 -16.05 -30.78
C THR A 779 -3.97 -14.92 -31.83
N ALA A 780 -2.84 -14.47 -32.39
CA ALA A 780 -2.84 -13.48 -33.43
C ALA A 780 -3.55 -13.97 -34.70
N SER A 781 -3.30 -15.19 -35.09
CA SER A 781 -3.95 -15.82 -36.24
C SER A 781 -5.48 -15.85 -36.09
N GLU A 782 -5.93 -16.23 -34.89
CA GLU A 782 -7.37 -16.38 -34.60
C GLU A 782 -8.09 -15.04 -34.44
N ILE A 783 -7.44 -14.04 -33.79
CA ILE A 783 -8.04 -12.72 -33.58
C ILE A 783 -8.01 -11.86 -34.84
N PHE A 784 -6.88 -11.85 -35.55
CA PHE A 784 -6.63 -10.95 -36.71
C PHE A 784 -6.78 -11.66 -38.05
N GLY A 785 -7.00 -12.99 -38.12
CA GLY A 785 -7.14 -13.74 -39.35
C GLY A 785 -5.85 -13.85 -40.20
N VAL A 786 -4.67 -13.66 -39.56
CA VAL A 786 -3.36 -13.70 -40.24
C VAL A 786 -2.73 -15.08 -40.09
N PRO A 787 -2.19 -15.68 -41.18
CA PRO A 787 -1.51 -17.01 -41.05
C PRO A 787 -0.37 -17.00 -40.06
N VAL A 788 -0.21 -18.07 -39.26
CA VAL A 788 0.88 -18.23 -38.28
C VAL A 788 2.25 -18.17 -38.93
N LYS A 789 2.39 -18.84 -40.08
CA LYS A 789 3.64 -18.85 -40.88
C LYS A 789 3.86 -17.53 -41.57
N GLY A 790 4.98 -16.86 -41.28
CA GLY A 790 5.31 -15.54 -41.87
C GLY A 790 4.58 -14.38 -41.20
N MET A 791 4.04 -14.53 -40.00
CA MET A 791 3.36 -13.49 -39.26
C MET A 791 4.24 -12.27 -39.02
N PRO A 792 3.77 -11.03 -39.29
CA PRO A 792 4.48 -9.80 -38.95
C PRO A 792 4.71 -9.72 -37.41
N SER A 793 5.92 -9.33 -37.00
CA SER A 793 6.31 -9.21 -35.58
C SER A 793 5.40 -8.24 -34.79
N GLU A 794 4.90 -7.20 -35.45
CA GLU A 794 3.95 -6.23 -34.89
C GLU A 794 2.63 -6.90 -34.46
N ILE A 795 2.04 -7.73 -35.35
CA ILE A 795 0.79 -8.45 -35.03
C ILE A 795 0.99 -9.44 -33.91
N ARG A 796 2.11 -10.16 -33.91
CA ARG A 796 2.48 -11.06 -32.81
C ARG A 796 2.65 -10.31 -31.50
N ARG A 797 3.24 -9.10 -31.53
CA ARG A 797 3.41 -8.23 -30.36
C ARG A 797 2.06 -7.77 -29.80
N ARG A 798 1.11 -7.39 -30.69
CA ARG A 798 -0.26 -7.04 -30.27
C ARG A 798 -0.97 -8.21 -29.61
N ALA A 799 -0.87 -9.43 -30.17
CA ALA A 799 -1.45 -10.62 -29.58
C ALA A 799 -0.80 -10.96 -28.22
N LYS A 800 0.52 -10.74 -28.07
CA LYS A 800 1.18 -10.87 -26.77
C LYS A 800 0.58 -9.91 -25.73
N ALA A 801 0.33 -8.64 -26.10
CA ALA A 801 -0.29 -7.66 -25.23
C ALA A 801 -1.75 -8.04 -24.90
N ILE A 802 -2.51 -8.59 -25.83
CA ILE A 802 -3.87 -9.09 -25.62
C ILE A 802 -3.86 -10.28 -24.65
N ASN A 803 -3.01 -11.29 -24.88
CA ASN A 803 -2.91 -12.48 -24.03
C ASN A 803 -2.64 -12.11 -22.57
N PHE A 804 -1.57 -11.34 -22.33
CA PHE A 804 -1.23 -10.96 -20.97
C PHE A 804 -2.25 -9.98 -20.37
N GLY A 805 -2.72 -9.00 -21.15
CA GLY A 805 -3.72 -8.04 -20.69
C GLY A 805 -5.00 -8.72 -20.22
N ILE A 806 -5.57 -9.62 -21.01
CA ILE A 806 -6.81 -10.31 -20.65
C ILE A 806 -6.63 -11.25 -19.47
N ILE A 807 -5.54 -12.01 -19.43
CA ILE A 807 -5.23 -12.92 -18.32
C ILE A 807 -5.11 -12.15 -16.99
N TYR A 808 -4.54 -10.95 -17.04
CA TYR A 808 -4.43 -10.07 -15.86
C TYR A 808 -5.66 -9.21 -15.61
N GLY A 809 -6.78 -9.48 -16.30
CA GLY A 809 -8.06 -8.83 -16.06
C GLY A 809 -8.12 -7.38 -16.55
N ILE A 810 -7.45 -7.07 -17.65
CA ILE A 810 -7.52 -5.74 -18.28
C ILE A 810 -8.96 -5.44 -18.74
N SER A 811 -9.40 -4.20 -18.54
CA SER A 811 -10.67 -3.74 -19.08
C SER A 811 -10.56 -3.40 -20.57
N ALA A 812 -11.69 -3.35 -21.27
CA ALA A 812 -11.72 -2.91 -22.68
C ALA A 812 -11.13 -1.50 -22.86
N PHE A 813 -11.27 -0.63 -21.85
CA PHE A 813 -10.64 0.70 -21.84
C PHE A 813 -9.11 0.61 -21.73
N GLY A 814 -8.60 -0.21 -20.81
CA GLY A 814 -7.15 -0.42 -20.64
C GLY A 814 -6.51 -1.05 -21.87
N LEU A 815 -7.18 -2.05 -22.48
CA LEU A 815 -6.68 -2.70 -23.69
C LEU A 815 -6.71 -1.76 -24.90
N ALA A 816 -7.73 -0.92 -25.02
CA ALA A 816 -7.82 0.10 -26.08
C ALA A 816 -6.65 1.08 -26.01
N ASN A 817 -6.34 1.59 -24.82
CA ASN A 817 -5.20 2.49 -24.60
C ASN A 817 -3.87 1.80 -24.92
N GLN A 818 -3.68 0.56 -24.45
CA GLN A 818 -2.42 -0.19 -24.67
C GLN A 818 -2.15 -0.49 -26.14
N LEU A 819 -3.20 -0.71 -26.95
CA LEU A 819 -3.07 -1.05 -28.37
C LEU A 819 -3.25 0.16 -29.28
N GLY A 820 -3.67 1.32 -28.78
CA GLY A 820 -3.98 2.52 -29.59
C GLY A 820 -5.19 2.32 -30.51
N ILE A 821 -6.24 1.59 -30.04
CA ILE A 821 -7.44 1.24 -30.82
C ILE A 821 -8.72 1.78 -30.16
N ALA A 822 -9.83 1.75 -30.88
CA ALA A 822 -11.12 2.13 -30.32
C ALA A 822 -11.57 1.15 -29.22
N ARG A 823 -12.25 1.65 -28.16
CA ARG A 823 -12.76 0.82 -27.05
C ARG A 823 -13.69 -0.30 -27.53
N GLY A 824 -14.52 -0.04 -28.54
CA GLY A 824 -15.42 -1.07 -29.14
C GLY A 824 -14.64 -2.22 -29.76
N GLU A 825 -13.55 -1.92 -30.47
CA GLU A 825 -12.66 -2.91 -31.06
C GLU A 825 -11.93 -3.74 -29.97
N ALA A 826 -11.46 -3.10 -28.92
CA ALA A 826 -10.87 -3.80 -27.77
C ALA A 826 -11.87 -4.74 -27.08
N ASP A 827 -13.14 -4.32 -26.95
CA ASP A 827 -14.21 -5.15 -26.40
C ASP A 827 -14.51 -6.37 -27.28
N GLU A 828 -14.49 -6.22 -28.61
CA GLU A 828 -14.62 -7.34 -29.54
C GLU A 828 -13.45 -8.33 -29.45
N TYR A 829 -12.23 -7.85 -29.28
CA TYR A 829 -11.07 -8.73 -29.08
C TYR A 829 -11.18 -9.54 -27.79
N ILE A 830 -11.60 -8.91 -26.69
CA ILE A 830 -11.85 -9.60 -25.40
C ILE A 830 -12.94 -10.65 -25.56
N LYS A 831 -14.06 -10.34 -26.24
CA LYS A 831 -15.15 -11.29 -26.49
C LYS A 831 -14.67 -12.49 -27.31
N LYS A 832 -13.98 -12.26 -28.44
CA LYS A 832 -13.41 -13.33 -29.29
C LYS A 832 -12.44 -14.19 -28.51
N TYR A 833 -11.61 -13.60 -27.66
CA TYR A 833 -10.65 -14.32 -26.82
C TYR A 833 -11.36 -15.28 -25.85
N PHE A 834 -12.37 -14.81 -25.12
CA PHE A 834 -13.14 -15.64 -24.22
C PHE A 834 -14.03 -16.68 -24.93
N GLN A 835 -14.47 -16.40 -26.16
CA GLN A 835 -15.15 -17.42 -26.99
C GLN A 835 -14.19 -18.55 -27.37
N ARG A 836 -12.94 -18.22 -27.62
CA ARG A 836 -11.90 -19.20 -27.98
C ARG A 836 -11.38 -19.99 -26.79
N PHE A 837 -11.23 -19.31 -25.64
CA PHE A 837 -10.71 -19.86 -24.41
C PHE A 837 -11.70 -19.67 -23.25
N PRO A 838 -12.86 -20.33 -23.29
CA PRO A 838 -13.90 -20.12 -22.25
C PRO A 838 -13.42 -20.48 -20.86
N GLY A 839 -12.55 -21.48 -20.70
CA GLY A 839 -11.97 -21.88 -19.42
C GLY A 839 -11.18 -20.77 -18.71
N ILE A 840 -10.69 -19.75 -19.44
CA ILE A 840 -10.04 -18.60 -18.81
C ILE A 840 -11.08 -17.77 -18.06
N ARG A 841 -12.22 -17.50 -18.68
CA ARG A 841 -13.31 -16.74 -18.03
C ARG A 841 -13.85 -17.51 -16.83
N ASP A 842 -14.05 -18.81 -16.98
CA ASP A 842 -14.58 -19.67 -15.91
C ASP A 842 -13.60 -19.69 -14.71
N TYR A 843 -12.30 -19.87 -14.96
CA TYR A 843 -11.25 -19.70 -13.95
C TYR A 843 -11.31 -18.35 -13.24
N MET A 844 -11.46 -17.25 -14.00
CA MET A 844 -11.52 -15.91 -13.41
C MET A 844 -12.73 -15.74 -12.49
N GLU A 845 -13.91 -16.23 -12.89
CA GLU A 845 -15.13 -16.11 -12.08
C GLU A 845 -15.07 -17.02 -10.86
N GLU A 846 -14.61 -18.27 -11.01
CA GLU A 846 -14.41 -19.22 -9.91
C GLU A 846 -13.42 -18.70 -8.88
N THR A 847 -12.29 -18.14 -9.33
CA THR A 847 -11.27 -17.58 -8.43
C THR A 847 -11.79 -16.37 -7.67
N LYS A 848 -12.55 -15.48 -8.35
CA LYS A 848 -13.19 -14.33 -7.68
C LYS A 848 -14.25 -14.78 -6.66
N ALA A 849 -15.02 -15.78 -7.00
CA ALA A 849 -16.03 -16.36 -6.09
C ALA A 849 -15.36 -16.96 -4.86
N PHE A 850 -14.32 -17.78 -5.06
CA PHE A 850 -13.53 -18.36 -3.97
C PHE A 850 -12.91 -17.28 -3.07
N ALA A 851 -12.32 -16.24 -3.67
CA ALA A 851 -11.74 -15.14 -2.91
C ALA A 851 -12.79 -14.37 -2.09
N ARG A 852 -14.02 -14.19 -2.61
CA ARG A 852 -15.11 -13.53 -1.87
C ARG A 852 -15.59 -14.36 -0.68
N GLU A 853 -15.62 -15.68 -0.85
CA GLU A 853 -16.05 -16.61 0.21
C GLU A 853 -15.01 -16.77 1.31
N HIS A 854 -13.72 -16.86 0.94
CA HIS A 854 -12.64 -17.23 1.86
C HIS A 854 -11.74 -16.07 2.28
N GLY A 855 -11.77 -14.93 1.56
CA GLY A 855 -10.88 -13.79 1.82
C GLY A 855 -9.45 -13.97 1.31
N TYR A 856 -9.13 -15.08 0.67
CA TYR A 856 -7.80 -15.38 0.12
C TYR A 856 -7.90 -16.25 -1.15
N VAL A 857 -6.77 -16.39 -1.84
CA VAL A 857 -6.53 -17.41 -2.88
C VAL A 857 -5.24 -18.17 -2.57
N GLU A 858 -5.03 -19.32 -3.21
CA GLU A 858 -3.86 -20.18 -2.95
C GLU A 858 -3.10 -20.52 -4.24
N THR A 859 -1.78 -20.68 -4.11
CA THR A 859 -0.95 -21.26 -5.17
C THR A 859 -1.13 -22.78 -5.21
N LEU A 860 -0.65 -23.43 -6.28
CA LEU A 860 -0.66 -24.90 -6.38
C LEU A 860 0.23 -25.59 -5.31
N PHE A 861 1.11 -24.86 -4.64
CA PHE A 861 1.92 -25.37 -3.54
C PHE A 861 1.35 -25.02 -2.16
N GLY A 862 0.18 -24.37 -2.10
CA GLY A 862 -0.52 -24.06 -0.87
C GLY A 862 -0.11 -22.74 -0.21
N ARG A 863 0.62 -21.86 -0.91
CA ARG A 863 0.85 -20.50 -0.43
C ARG A 863 -0.45 -19.72 -0.46
N ARG A 864 -0.82 -19.10 0.64
CA ARG A 864 -2.03 -18.29 0.75
C ARG A 864 -1.72 -16.82 0.45
N VAL A 865 -2.58 -16.19 -0.34
CA VAL A 865 -2.54 -14.76 -0.64
C VAL A 865 -3.87 -14.13 -0.24
N HIS A 866 -3.86 -13.32 0.80
CA HIS A 866 -5.07 -12.67 1.31
C HIS A 866 -5.49 -11.49 0.41
N ILE A 867 -6.79 -11.38 0.15
CA ILE A 867 -7.38 -10.36 -0.75
C ILE A 867 -8.38 -9.51 0.04
N ARG A 868 -7.88 -8.53 0.81
CA ARG A 868 -8.68 -7.72 1.75
C ARG A 868 -9.87 -7.02 1.10
N GLU A 869 -9.67 -6.39 -0.06
CA GLU A 869 -10.65 -5.51 -0.70
C GLU A 869 -11.62 -6.23 -1.65
N ILE A 870 -11.66 -7.57 -1.63
CA ILE A 870 -12.45 -8.37 -2.58
C ILE A 870 -13.96 -8.13 -2.43
N THR A 871 -14.43 -7.81 -1.23
CA THR A 871 -15.81 -7.49 -0.90
C THR A 871 -16.07 -5.98 -0.78
N SER A 872 -15.10 -5.14 -1.13
CA SER A 872 -15.19 -3.69 -1.03
C SER A 872 -16.39 -3.14 -1.80
N LYS A 873 -17.14 -2.22 -1.18
CA LYS A 873 -18.24 -1.50 -1.81
C LYS A 873 -17.78 -0.54 -2.90
N TYR A 874 -16.50 -0.15 -2.89
CA TYR A 874 -15.89 0.77 -3.85
C TYR A 874 -15.47 0.01 -5.12
N PRO A 875 -16.07 0.28 -6.30
CA PRO A 875 -15.79 -0.48 -7.52
C PRO A 875 -14.32 -0.47 -7.93
N GLY A 876 -13.60 0.63 -7.70
CA GLY A 876 -12.16 0.74 -8.02
C GLY A 876 -11.30 -0.17 -7.17
N LEU A 877 -11.50 -0.18 -5.83
CA LEU A 877 -10.79 -1.06 -4.90
C LEU A 877 -11.14 -2.53 -5.17
N ARG A 878 -12.43 -2.84 -5.28
CA ARG A 878 -12.88 -4.19 -5.60
C ARG A 878 -12.32 -4.68 -6.93
N GLY A 879 -12.32 -3.87 -7.99
CA GLY A 879 -11.74 -4.24 -9.28
C GLY A 879 -10.24 -4.49 -9.19
N GLY A 880 -9.50 -3.73 -8.36
CA GLY A 880 -8.10 -4.01 -8.03
C GLY A 880 -7.92 -5.35 -7.34
N ALA A 881 -8.72 -5.62 -6.32
CA ALA A 881 -8.72 -6.87 -5.56
C ALA A 881 -9.11 -8.09 -6.42
N GLU A 882 -10.09 -7.95 -7.31
CA GLU A 882 -10.47 -8.99 -8.26
C GLU A 882 -9.31 -9.36 -9.22
N ARG A 883 -8.59 -8.36 -9.74
CA ARG A 883 -7.39 -8.62 -10.55
C ARG A 883 -6.29 -9.27 -9.73
N ALA A 884 -6.05 -8.83 -8.50
CA ALA A 884 -5.07 -9.46 -7.60
C ALA A 884 -5.43 -10.93 -7.32
N ALA A 885 -6.70 -11.22 -7.06
CA ALA A 885 -7.20 -12.58 -6.85
C ALA A 885 -6.94 -13.50 -8.06
N ILE A 886 -7.23 -13.02 -9.27
CA ILE A 886 -7.03 -13.79 -10.51
C ILE A 886 -5.54 -14.08 -10.76
N ASN A 887 -4.68 -13.10 -10.49
CA ASN A 887 -3.25 -13.18 -10.80
C ASN A 887 -2.44 -13.97 -9.78
N ALA A 888 -2.81 -13.89 -8.50
CA ALA A 888 -2.00 -14.44 -7.41
C ALA A 888 -1.77 -15.96 -7.51
N PRO A 889 -2.73 -16.83 -7.88
CA PRO A 889 -2.47 -18.26 -8.04
C PRO A 889 -1.44 -18.56 -9.14
N ILE A 890 -1.47 -17.83 -10.24
CA ILE A 890 -0.57 -18.03 -11.38
C ILE A 890 0.83 -17.51 -11.06
N GLN A 891 0.93 -16.23 -10.68
CA GLN A 891 2.21 -15.59 -10.38
C GLN A 891 2.87 -16.21 -9.14
N GLY A 892 2.07 -16.52 -8.12
CA GLY A 892 2.59 -17.16 -6.91
C GLY A 892 3.07 -18.57 -7.17
N THR A 893 2.37 -19.36 -8.00
CA THR A 893 2.86 -20.69 -8.38
C THR A 893 4.16 -20.61 -9.20
N ALA A 894 4.31 -19.63 -10.10
CA ALA A 894 5.56 -19.38 -10.81
C ALA A 894 6.69 -19.03 -9.83
N ALA A 895 6.43 -18.17 -8.84
CA ALA A 895 7.38 -17.82 -7.78
C ALA A 895 7.77 -19.05 -6.94
N ASP A 896 6.83 -19.91 -6.59
CA ASP A 896 7.10 -21.15 -5.85
C ASP A 896 7.95 -22.13 -6.66
N ILE A 897 7.73 -22.24 -7.97
CA ILE A 897 8.53 -23.10 -8.87
C ILE A 897 9.97 -22.61 -8.95
N ILE A 898 10.19 -21.30 -9.16
CA ILE A 898 11.56 -20.78 -9.24
C ILE A 898 12.29 -20.89 -7.89
N ARG A 899 11.60 -20.68 -6.75
CA ARG A 899 12.17 -20.94 -5.42
C ARG A 899 12.63 -22.39 -5.25
N ARG A 900 11.82 -23.35 -5.70
CA ARG A 900 12.20 -24.78 -5.69
C ARG A 900 13.40 -25.07 -6.60
N ALA A 901 13.46 -24.43 -7.76
CA ALA A 901 14.61 -24.52 -8.64
C ALA A 901 15.88 -23.98 -7.97
N MET A 902 15.80 -22.80 -7.35
CA MET A 902 16.91 -22.18 -6.62
C MET A 902 17.43 -23.07 -5.48
N ILE A 903 16.55 -23.67 -4.69
CA ILE A 903 16.91 -24.58 -3.59
C ILE A 903 17.61 -25.84 -4.11
N ARG A 904 17.21 -26.36 -5.27
CA ARG A 904 17.71 -27.63 -5.81
C ARG A 904 18.94 -27.49 -6.67
N LEU A 905 19.19 -26.31 -7.21
CA LEU A 905 20.28 -26.09 -8.15
C LEU A 905 21.68 -26.24 -7.50
N PRO A 906 21.98 -25.60 -6.34
CA PRO A 906 23.31 -25.75 -5.71
C PRO A 906 23.70 -27.20 -5.41
N PRO A 907 22.89 -28.04 -4.77
CA PRO A 907 23.25 -29.43 -4.54
C PRO A 907 23.40 -30.25 -5.85
N ALA A 908 22.63 -29.92 -6.90
CA ALA A 908 22.76 -30.57 -8.21
C ALA A 908 24.10 -30.21 -8.88
N LEU A 909 24.54 -28.95 -8.80
CA LEU A 909 25.82 -28.49 -9.29
C LEU A 909 26.98 -29.11 -8.50
N ALA A 910 26.87 -29.17 -7.17
CA ALA A 910 27.85 -29.76 -6.27
C ALA A 910 28.04 -31.28 -6.55
N LYS A 911 26.93 -32.03 -6.71
CA LYS A 911 26.93 -33.45 -7.04
C LYS A 911 27.70 -33.75 -8.34
N LYS A 912 27.61 -32.88 -9.32
CA LYS A 912 28.30 -32.96 -10.60
C LYS A 912 29.72 -32.33 -10.57
N LYS A 913 30.18 -31.77 -9.44
CA LYS A 913 31.46 -31.08 -9.25
C LYS A 913 31.69 -29.96 -10.29
N LEU A 914 30.65 -29.18 -10.57
CA LEU A 914 30.68 -28.18 -11.63
C LEU A 914 31.33 -26.85 -11.21
N ASN A 915 31.52 -26.61 -9.93
CA ASN A 915 32.15 -25.40 -9.39
C ASN A 915 31.53 -24.11 -9.97
N ALA A 916 30.21 -24.09 -10.11
CA ALA A 916 29.42 -22.94 -10.57
C ALA A 916 28.58 -22.40 -9.42
N ARG A 917 28.23 -21.11 -9.46
CA ARG A 917 27.45 -20.45 -8.43
C ARG A 917 26.34 -19.58 -9.02
N MET A 918 25.16 -19.60 -8.40
CA MET A 918 24.11 -18.64 -8.71
C MET A 918 24.52 -17.25 -8.26
N LEU A 919 24.23 -16.24 -9.08
CA LEU A 919 24.52 -14.84 -8.79
C LEU A 919 23.25 -14.01 -8.63
N LEU A 920 22.30 -14.15 -9.57
CA LEU A 920 21.08 -13.36 -9.59
C LEU A 920 19.84 -14.22 -9.86
N GLN A 921 18.73 -13.78 -9.32
CA GLN A 921 17.39 -14.18 -9.71
C GLN A 921 16.65 -12.92 -10.21
N VAL A 922 16.16 -12.94 -11.45
CA VAL A 922 15.48 -11.81 -12.09
C VAL A 922 14.21 -12.30 -12.77
N HIS A 923 13.04 -11.95 -12.23
CA HIS A 923 11.74 -12.46 -12.69
C HIS A 923 11.67 -13.99 -12.76
N ASP A 924 11.75 -14.56 -13.96
CA ASP A 924 11.68 -16.01 -14.22
C ASP A 924 13.06 -16.58 -14.61
N GLU A 925 14.13 -15.79 -14.47
CA GLU A 925 15.50 -16.07 -14.89
C GLU A 925 16.42 -16.32 -13.69
N LEU A 926 17.36 -17.26 -13.84
CA LEU A 926 18.50 -17.46 -12.95
C LEU A 926 19.80 -17.17 -13.71
N VAL A 927 20.64 -16.31 -13.17
CA VAL A 927 21.98 -16.00 -13.69
C VAL A 927 23.03 -16.70 -12.86
N ILE A 928 23.84 -17.51 -13.53
CA ILE A 928 24.81 -18.41 -12.91
C ILE A 928 26.20 -18.10 -13.47
N GLU A 929 27.21 -18.06 -12.65
CA GLU A 929 28.62 -17.95 -13.08
C GLU A 929 29.26 -19.35 -13.11
N ALA A 930 29.80 -19.72 -14.25
CA ALA A 930 30.35 -21.06 -14.48
C ALA A 930 31.74 -20.98 -15.14
N PRO A 931 32.68 -21.90 -14.82
CA PRO A 931 33.93 -22.05 -15.58
C PRO A 931 33.66 -22.22 -17.08
N GLU A 932 34.38 -21.51 -17.93
CA GLU A 932 34.16 -21.49 -19.39
C GLU A 932 34.09 -22.88 -19.99
N ASN A 933 34.97 -23.79 -19.58
CA ASN A 933 35.02 -25.19 -20.07
C ASN A 933 33.89 -26.08 -19.54
N LYS A 934 33.03 -25.61 -18.64
CA LYS A 934 31.90 -26.33 -18.06
C LYS A 934 30.54 -25.64 -18.30
N ALA A 935 30.52 -24.49 -18.96
CA ALA A 935 29.33 -23.65 -19.12
C ALA A 935 28.16 -24.41 -19.78
N ASP A 936 28.40 -25.21 -20.81
CA ASP A 936 27.36 -26.04 -21.46
C ASP A 936 26.77 -27.11 -20.51
N THR A 937 27.64 -27.71 -19.69
CA THR A 937 27.21 -28.70 -18.71
C THR A 937 26.40 -28.07 -17.58
N VAL A 938 26.77 -26.86 -17.17
CA VAL A 938 25.99 -26.07 -16.21
C VAL A 938 24.67 -25.65 -16.80
N SER A 939 24.60 -25.17 -18.05
CA SER A 939 23.38 -24.86 -18.76
C SER A 939 22.41 -26.02 -18.82
N ALA A 940 22.92 -27.23 -19.17
CA ALA A 940 22.14 -28.46 -19.18
C ALA A 940 21.64 -28.88 -17.79
N ALA A 941 22.46 -28.69 -16.75
CA ALA A 941 22.08 -29.00 -15.37
C ALA A 941 21.01 -28.03 -14.88
N ALA A 942 21.17 -26.71 -15.13
CA ALA A 942 20.18 -25.68 -14.79
C ALA A 942 18.85 -25.98 -15.45
N ARG A 943 18.84 -26.23 -16.76
CA ARG A 943 17.63 -26.61 -17.51
C ARG A 943 16.92 -27.80 -16.87
N THR A 944 17.64 -28.90 -16.61
CA THR A 944 17.04 -30.11 -16.02
C THR A 944 16.42 -29.85 -14.65
N VAL A 945 17.11 -29.08 -13.80
CA VAL A 945 16.62 -28.75 -12.44
C VAL A 945 15.41 -27.86 -12.51
N MET A 946 15.44 -26.82 -13.35
CA MET A 946 14.35 -25.86 -13.49
C MET A 946 13.11 -26.51 -14.11
N GLU A 947 13.23 -27.25 -15.20
CA GLU A 947 12.12 -27.97 -15.83
C GLU A 947 11.50 -29.02 -14.90
N GLY A 948 12.29 -29.66 -14.04
CA GLY A 948 11.82 -30.60 -13.04
C GLY A 948 11.44 -30.00 -11.69
N ALA A 949 11.43 -28.67 -11.53
CA ALA A 949 11.27 -28.02 -10.22
C ALA A 949 9.91 -28.27 -9.56
N SER A 950 8.84 -28.48 -10.32
CA SER A 950 7.51 -28.78 -9.77
C SER A 950 7.41 -30.22 -9.19
N LEU A 951 8.21 -31.16 -9.70
CA LEU A 951 8.16 -32.56 -9.30
C LEU A 951 8.85 -32.80 -7.93
N PRO A 952 8.49 -33.87 -7.22
CA PRO A 952 7.39 -34.82 -7.45
C PRO A 952 6.04 -34.32 -6.93
N VAL A 953 6.03 -33.13 -6.27
CA VAL A 953 4.84 -32.62 -5.55
C VAL A 953 3.71 -32.27 -6.51
N LEU A 954 4.06 -31.70 -7.67
CA LEU A 954 3.09 -31.24 -8.66
C LEU A 954 3.47 -31.69 -10.05
N GLN A 955 2.63 -32.55 -10.64
CA GLN A 955 2.73 -32.94 -12.05
C GLN A 955 1.90 -31.98 -12.90
N LEU A 956 2.58 -31.12 -13.63
CA LEU A 956 1.89 -30.19 -14.55
C LEU A 956 1.42 -30.93 -15.80
N SER A 957 0.24 -30.59 -16.32
CA SER A 957 -0.28 -31.10 -17.60
C SER A 957 0.36 -30.42 -18.82
N VAL A 958 1.21 -29.43 -18.59
CA VAL A 958 1.98 -28.70 -19.61
C VAL A 958 3.44 -28.72 -19.18
N PRO A 959 4.39 -29.13 -20.04
CA PRO A 959 5.81 -29.19 -19.66
C PRO A 959 6.36 -27.79 -19.42
N LEU A 960 7.20 -27.62 -18.41
CA LEU A 960 8.02 -26.43 -18.26
C LEU A 960 9.16 -26.51 -19.30
N VAL A 961 9.49 -25.38 -19.90
CA VAL A 961 10.58 -25.26 -20.87
C VAL A 961 11.51 -24.16 -20.42
N VAL A 962 12.81 -24.44 -20.40
CA VAL A 962 13.85 -23.50 -19.98
C VAL A 962 14.83 -23.27 -21.13
N GLU A 963 15.01 -22.01 -21.49
CA GLU A 963 16.07 -21.58 -22.38
C GLU A 963 17.31 -21.27 -21.52
N ALA A 964 18.47 -21.87 -21.88
CA ALA A 964 19.70 -21.63 -21.15
C ALA A 964 20.86 -21.41 -22.15
N ARG A 965 21.54 -20.27 -21.99
CA ARG A 965 22.67 -19.84 -22.83
C ARG A 965 23.82 -19.36 -21.97
N ALA A 966 25.04 -19.48 -22.51
CA ALA A 966 26.26 -19.04 -21.87
C ALA A 966 26.97 -17.98 -22.72
N ALA A 967 27.38 -16.87 -22.09
CA ALA A 967 28.11 -15.81 -22.77
C ALA A 967 29.01 -15.04 -21.79
N LYS A 968 29.78 -14.08 -22.31
CA LYS A 968 30.72 -13.26 -21.50
C LYS A 968 30.01 -12.20 -20.66
N ASN A 969 28.87 -11.73 -21.10
CA ASN A 969 28.06 -10.74 -20.41
C ASN A 969 26.58 -11.19 -20.39
N TRP A 970 25.79 -10.51 -19.57
CA TRP A 970 24.40 -10.87 -19.33
C TRP A 970 23.49 -10.65 -20.55
N ASP A 971 23.69 -9.59 -21.35
CA ASP A 971 22.88 -9.35 -22.55
C ASP A 971 23.04 -10.45 -23.61
N GLU A 972 24.29 -10.89 -23.84
CA GLU A 972 24.56 -11.96 -24.79
C GLU A 972 24.09 -13.36 -24.30
N ALA A 973 24.02 -13.56 -22.98
CA ALA A 973 23.56 -14.79 -22.36
C ALA A 973 22.05 -14.94 -22.38
N HIS A 974 21.28 -13.86 -22.51
CA HIS A 974 19.82 -13.82 -22.53
C HIS A 974 19.21 -13.88 -23.97
#